data_d10c97a200e38ae97bab90519776f5fa
#
_entry.id   d10c97a200e38ae97bab90519776f5fa
#
_cell.length_a   1.000
_cell.length_b   1.000
_cell.length_c   1.000
_cell.angle_alpha   90.00
_cell.angle_beta   90.00
_cell.angle_gamma   90.00
#
_symmetry.space_group_name_H-M   'P 1'
#
loop_
_entity.id
_entity.type
_entity.pdbx_description
1 polymer ?
#
loop_
_entity_poly.entity_id
_entity_poly.type
_entity_poly.pdbx_seq_one_letter_code
_entity_poly.pdbx_strand_id
1 'polypeptide(L)'
;MRKLFTLALFGVVCTAMARNIIVTGNVVDSKTNEGIDFATVQIMKGDSMVAGTTTKTDGGFSLEAPAGNYEMRISYVSYKSIKQNLKLVENLDSMKLGALKMESSDISLHTAVVTATAARVEQKGDTTQFNASAYRVPEGSTLEALIEQLPGVEVSDDGTITWNGKTVSEFLINGKDFFKGDTKIAMKNLPTELISKIKAYDKQSEYTEQTGIDDGEETTVLDLTTKKELNESWITNLDLAYGTHDRYAERFFGTRFTDNSRVTAFGSANNTGDRGFGGGGPRFRGGGRSGQVSSQMAGLDFNWQNGKKAREDGRLEVGGNIRYFHSSTDLQSESNSETFLTSGSNSSFANSRSRTLSGSTSVNTSLMLKWNPDSMSNFNFRPSYSFSKSNSHGTTLSATFNDNPYDIDNMQNPLDSVFRDNMQATTPIDLITVNSNLRHSMSESKSHNISGSMMYIRRFGNKGRNISLRATGSYQTSQSTSFSLSQITYFQDPSITEPQIVNQYNDDPTKNYSYSIRGGYAEPLGNNWFAQINYNFSYQYNDRSRSLYDLSSYYSSFAEAVQMFGIVPTDADILDAYLDERNSQYATYKYYKHRASIGVRYNTKEIRFNASVEFNPQKTVLDYTRPAQLDTTVTRHVFYVSPRVRFRYNFTQTGRIDIDYRGSASQPSMTDLLDITDDSDPLNISKGNPNLKPSWTNSLRAMFNNYNPDRQQGMMAAITAKQTSNSISNAMIYDEATGVRTVTPRNINGEWSARGDFMFNTGLGEEKTFTISTFTNASYNNNVGYVSTSNAAGSQK
;
A
#
# COMPACT_ATOMS: atom_id res chain seq x y z
N MET A 1 -49.18 -14.06 9.16
CA MET A 1 -49.33 -13.22 7.96
C MET A 1 -48.30 -13.64 6.97
N ARG A 2 -48.65 -14.64 6.20
CA ARG A 2 -47.90 -15.20 5.08
C ARG A 2 -48.70 -14.85 3.81
N LYS A 3 -48.02 -14.63 2.68
CA LYS A 3 -48.61 -14.36 1.37
C LYS A 3 -49.00 -12.89 1.14
N LEU A 4 -48.03 -12.12 0.59
CA LEU A 4 -48.26 -11.01 -0.38
C LEU A 4 -46.95 -10.40 -0.81
N PHE A 5 -46.09 -11.16 -1.54
CA PHE A 5 -44.98 -10.62 -2.29
C PHE A 5 -44.56 -11.59 -3.40
N THR A 6 -45.50 -11.89 -4.29
CA THR A 6 -45.26 -12.60 -5.52
C THR A 6 -46.43 -12.31 -6.47
N LEU A 7 -46.35 -11.16 -7.15
CA LEU A 7 -47.03 -10.91 -8.43
C LEU A 7 -46.85 -9.44 -8.86
N ALA A 8 -45.72 -9.11 -9.41
CA ALA A 8 -45.56 -7.96 -10.30
C ALA A 8 -44.19 -7.98 -10.93
N LEU A 9 -43.96 -8.75 -11.98
CA LEU A 9 -43.03 -8.45 -13.07
C LEU A 9 -43.06 -9.57 -14.12
N PHE A 10 -44.09 -9.64 -14.89
CA PHE A 10 -44.08 -10.24 -16.24
C PHE A 10 -45.01 -9.47 -17.14
N GLY A 11 -44.54 -8.31 -17.60
CA GLY A 11 -45.03 -7.60 -18.72
C GLY A 11 -44.00 -7.71 -19.84
N VAL A 12 -44.07 -8.79 -20.59
CA VAL A 12 -43.30 -8.95 -21.85
C VAL A 12 -43.86 -7.97 -22.87
N VAL A 13 -43.14 -6.86 -23.08
CA VAL A 13 -43.27 -6.06 -24.29
C VAL A 13 -42.44 -6.76 -25.37
N CYS A 14 -43.08 -7.48 -26.27
CA CYS A 14 -42.48 -7.88 -27.54
C CYS A 14 -42.25 -6.63 -28.40
N THR A 15 -41.08 -6.00 -28.27
CA THR A 15 -40.53 -5.12 -29.29
C THR A 15 -39.93 -6.01 -30.37
N ALA A 16 -40.46 -5.89 -31.59
CA ALA A 16 -39.83 -6.49 -32.78
C ALA A 16 -38.39 -6.00 -32.85
N MET A 17 -37.42 -6.89 -32.55
CA MET A 17 -36.00 -6.58 -32.70
C MET A 17 -35.71 -6.48 -34.20
N ALA A 18 -35.54 -5.27 -34.72
CA ALA A 18 -34.92 -5.08 -36.00
C ALA A 18 -33.52 -5.75 -35.94
N ARG A 19 -33.30 -6.72 -36.80
CA ARG A 19 -32.03 -7.44 -36.89
C ARG A 19 -30.96 -6.49 -37.39
N ASN A 20 -29.90 -6.25 -36.57
CA ASN A 20 -28.78 -5.44 -36.97
C ASN A 20 -27.82 -6.23 -37.87
N ILE A 21 -27.28 -5.59 -38.87
CA ILE A 21 -26.29 -6.12 -39.80
C ILE A 21 -24.91 -5.63 -39.37
N ILE A 22 -23.95 -6.54 -39.27
CA ILE A 22 -22.57 -6.21 -38.88
C ILE A 22 -21.82 -5.70 -40.12
N VAL A 23 -21.36 -4.45 -40.10
CA VAL A 23 -20.53 -3.85 -41.15
C VAL A 23 -19.08 -3.83 -40.69
N THR A 24 -18.19 -4.45 -41.46
CA THR A 24 -16.75 -4.51 -41.18
C THR A 24 -15.93 -4.01 -42.35
N GLY A 25 -14.76 -3.44 -42.03
CA GLY A 25 -13.82 -2.97 -43.05
C GLY A 25 -12.47 -2.62 -42.42
N ASN A 26 -11.55 -2.18 -43.28
CA ASN A 26 -10.21 -1.75 -42.87
C ASN A 26 -9.91 -0.39 -43.50
N VAL A 27 -9.58 0.62 -42.67
CA VAL A 27 -9.20 1.95 -43.16
C VAL A 27 -7.68 1.99 -43.20
N VAL A 28 -7.14 2.30 -44.38
CA VAL A 28 -5.69 2.29 -44.61
C VAL A 28 -5.23 3.57 -45.31
N ASP A 29 -4.00 3.97 -45.09
CA ASP A 29 -3.37 5.05 -45.84
C ASP A 29 -3.20 4.65 -47.29
N SER A 30 -3.55 5.56 -48.23
CA SER A 30 -3.52 5.27 -49.66
C SER A 30 -2.13 5.04 -50.24
N LYS A 31 -1.07 5.56 -49.60
CA LYS A 31 0.34 5.47 -50.07
C LYS A 31 1.08 4.33 -49.38
N THR A 32 0.94 4.18 -48.05
CA THR A 32 1.69 3.21 -47.26
C THR A 32 0.95 1.86 -47.13
N ASN A 33 -0.38 1.83 -47.37
CA ASN A 33 -1.28 0.73 -47.07
C ASN A 33 -1.27 0.26 -45.58
N GLU A 34 -0.73 1.06 -44.68
CA GLU A 34 -0.80 0.81 -43.23
C GLU A 34 -2.17 1.16 -42.69
N GLY A 35 -2.63 0.41 -41.68
CA GLY A 35 -3.91 0.67 -41.01
C GLY A 35 -3.92 2.02 -40.30
N ILE A 36 -4.96 2.82 -40.53
CA ILE A 36 -5.16 4.10 -39.80
C ILE A 36 -5.94 3.79 -38.53
N ASP A 37 -5.33 3.95 -37.38
CA ASP A 37 -5.96 3.78 -36.10
C ASP A 37 -6.75 5.03 -35.69
N PHE A 38 -7.85 4.82 -34.97
CA PHE A 38 -8.75 5.86 -34.47
C PHE A 38 -9.42 6.74 -35.54
N ALA A 39 -9.45 6.33 -36.83
CA ALA A 39 -10.30 6.98 -37.81
C ALA A 39 -11.77 6.80 -37.43
N THR A 40 -12.50 7.87 -37.41
CA THR A 40 -13.95 7.86 -37.08
C THR A 40 -14.76 7.33 -38.27
N VAL A 41 -15.52 6.26 -38.02
CA VAL A 41 -16.44 5.64 -39.00
C VAL A 41 -17.88 5.85 -38.54
N GLN A 42 -18.70 6.48 -39.37
CA GLN A 42 -20.08 6.82 -39.06
C GLN A 42 -21.02 6.31 -40.15
N ILE A 43 -22.16 5.79 -39.76
CA ILE A 43 -23.29 5.49 -40.65
C ILE A 43 -24.38 6.53 -40.41
N MET A 44 -24.70 7.30 -41.45
CA MET A 44 -25.61 8.43 -41.39
C MET A 44 -26.88 8.11 -42.17
N LYS A 45 -28.02 8.56 -41.68
CA LYS A 45 -29.30 8.61 -42.40
C LYS A 45 -29.75 10.07 -42.47
N GLY A 46 -29.47 10.72 -43.60
CA GLY A 46 -29.55 12.19 -43.69
C GLY A 46 -28.52 12.83 -42.75
N ASP A 47 -28.96 13.73 -41.90
CA ASP A 47 -28.09 14.40 -40.93
C ASP A 47 -28.00 13.68 -39.57
N SER A 48 -28.70 12.57 -39.40
CA SER A 48 -28.70 11.82 -38.13
C SER A 48 -27.74 10.63 -38.20
N MET A 49 -26.90 10.49 -37.19
CA MET A 49 -26.00 9.35 -37.02
C MET A 49 -26.79 8.14 -36.50
N VAL A 50 -26.71 7.01 -37.19
CA VAL A 50 -27.38 5.75 -36.84
C VAL A 50 -26.44 4.83 -36.07
N ALA A 51 -25.18 4.77 -36.48
CA ALA A 51 -24.14 4.02 -35.80
C ALA A 51 -22.76 4.68 -36.04
N GLY A 52 -21.85 4.52 -35.12
CA GLY A 52 -20.50 5.04 -35.24
C GLY A 52 -19.50 4.22 -34.42
N THR A 53 -18.26 4.16 -34.92
CA THR A 53 -17.14 3.49 -34.26
C THR A 53 -15.83 4.17 -34.65
N THR A 54 -14.72 3.75 -34.03
CA THR A 54 -13.37 4.13 -34.47
C THR A 54 -12.60 2.90 -34.93
N THR A 55 -11.65 3.08 -35.82
CA THR A 55 -10.79 1.99 -36.30
C THR A 55 -9.83 1.56 -35.17
N LYS A 56 -9.45 0.28 -35.17
CA LYS A 56 -8.45 -0.33 -34.31
C LYS A 56 -7.03 0.03 -34.80
N THR A 57 -6.01 -0.41 -34.06
CA THR A 57 -4.59 -0.21 -34.40
C THR A 57 -4.16 -0.80 -35.73
N ASP A 58 -4.89 -1.77 -36.26
CA ASP A 58 -4.72 -2.36 -37.60
C ASP A 58 -5.56 -1.70 -38.68
N GLY A 59 -6.26 -0.59 -38.36
CA GLY A 59 -7.21 0.07 -39.25
C GLY A 59 -8.58 -0.59 -39.32
N GLY A 60 -8.77 -1.75 -38.70
CA GLY A 60 -10.02 -2.52 -38.75
C GLY A 60 -11.14 -1.87 -37.94
N PHE A 61 -12.38 -1.95 -38.46
CA PHE A 61 -13.59 -1.52 -37.73
C PHE A 61 -14.71 -2.53 -37.84
N SER A 62 -15.62 -2.50 -36.88
CA SER A 62 -16.86 -3.24 -36.86
C SER A 62 -17.93 -2.41 -36.18
N LEU A 63 -19.08 -2.27 -36.83
CA LEU A 63 -20.25 -1.58 -36.29
C LEU A 63 -21.54 -2.28 -36.75
N GLU A 64 -22.61 -2.02 -36.05
CA GLU A 64 -23.93 -2.63 -36.33
C GLU A 64 -24.94 -1.57 -36.71
N ALA A 65 -25.72 -1.82 -37.75
CA ALA A 65 -26.82 -0.96 -38.15
C ALA A 65 -28.00 -1.78 -38.66
N PRO A 66 -29.24 -1.33 -38.50
CA PRO A 66 -30.41 -1.99 -39.09
C PRO A 66 -30.39 -1.90 -40.61
N ALA A 67 -31.19 -2.74 -41.25
CA ALA A 67 -31.37 -2.67 -42.73
C ALA A 67 -31.84 -1.28 -43.16
N GLY A 68 -31.28 -0.77 -44.26
CA GLY A 68 -31.61 0.57 -44.77
C GLY A 68 -30.60 1.12 -45.79
N ASN A 69 -30.89 2.31 -46.30
CA ASN A 69 -29.95 3.06 -47.14
C ASN A 69 -29.29 4.16 -46.29
N TYR A 70 -27.98 4.19 -46.32
CA TYR A 70 -27.17 5.04 -45.47
C TYR A 70 -26.01 5.69 -46.24
N GLU A 71 -25.42 6.72 -45.69
CA GLU A 71 -24.14 7.26 -46.10
C GLU A 71 -23.11 6.88 -45.01
N MET A 72 -22.09 6.14 -45.38
CA MET A 72 -20.94 5.93 -44.47
C MET A 72 -19.95 7.08 -44.64
N ARG A 73 -19.54 7.68 -43.54
CA ARG A 73 -18.52 8.73 -43.48
C ARG A 73 -17.34 8.25 -42.66
N ILE A 74 -16.15 8.39 -43.23
CA ILE A 74 -14.91 8.09 -42.54
C ILE A 74 -14.07 9.37 -42.51
N SER A 75 -13.61 9.75 -41.32
CA SER A 75 -12.80 10.95 -41.13
C SER A 75 -11.63 10.68 -40.20
N TYR A 76 -10.51 11.30 -40.54
CA TYR A 76 -9.30 11.29 -39.70
C TYR A 76 -8.56 12.62 -39.91
N VAL A 77 -7.83 13.08 -38.85
CA VAL A 77 -7.09 14.34 -38.92
C VAL A 77 -6.01 14.24 -40.00
N SER A 78 -5.85 15.26 -40.79
CA SER A 78 -4.91 15.31 -41.91
C SER A 78 -5.18 14.35 -43.08
N TYR A 79 -6.42 13.81 -43.20
CA TYR A 79 -6.86 12.99 -44.32
C TYR A 79 -8.16 13.54 -44.95
N LYS A 80 -8.34 13.31 -46.25
CA LYS A 80 -9.61 13.58 -46.92
C LYS A 80 -10.68 12.59 -46.46
N SER A 81 -11.83 13.12 -46.02
CA SER A 81 -12.95 12.26 -45.59
C SER A 81 -13.49 11.41 -46.72
N ILE A 82 -13.75 10.14 -46.45
CA ILE A 82 -14.45 9.25 -47.37
C ILE A 82 -15.95 9.34 -47.11
N LYS A 83 -16.75 9.50 -48.18
CA LYS A 83 -18.20 9.38 -48.15
C LYS A 83 -18.61 8.30 -49.13
N GLN A 84 -19.32 7.30 -48.65
CA GLN A 84 -19.77 6.18 -49.48
C GLN A 84 -21.20 5.77 -49.15
N ASN A 85 -22.04 5.61 -50.19
CA ASN A 85 -23.38 5.11 -50.00
C ASN A 85 -23.36 3.63 -49.59
N LEU A 86 -24.12 3.29 -48.57
CA LEU A 86 -24.19 1.97 -47.98
C LEU A 86 -25.65 1.47 -48.01
N LYS A 87 -25.89 0.34 -48.66
CA LYS A 87 -27.21 -0.27 -48.68
C LYS A 87 -27.17 -1.58 -47.90
N LEU A 88 -27.78 -1.60 -46.73
CA LEU A 88 -27.93 -2.78 -45.89
C LEU A 88 -29.28 -3.43 -46.12
N VAL A 89 -29.28 -4.67 -46.63
CA VAL A 89 -30.50 -5.40 -46.96
C VAL A 89 -30.78 -6.47 -45.90
N GLU A 90 -32.04 -6.70 -45.56
CA GLU A 90 -32.49 -7.56 -44.46
C GLU A 90 -31.97 -9.01 -44.49
N ASN A 91 -31.51 -9.48 -45.64
CA ASN A 91 -31.03 -10.86 -45.84
C ASN A 91 -29.54 -11.04 -45.54
N LEU A 92 -28.82 -9.99 -45.08
CA LEU A 92 -27.39 -10.04 -44.76
C LEU A 92 -27.19 -10.11 -43.27
N ASP A 93 -26.38 -11.07 -42.84
CA ASP A 93 -25.88 -11.11 -41.44
C ASP A 93 -24.70 -10.18 -41.23
N SER A 94 -23.85 -10.04 -42.24
CA SER A 94 -22.69 -9.16 -42.21
C SER A 94 -22.34 -8.64 -43.61
N MET A 95 -21.72 -7.45 -43.64
CA MET A 95 -21.20 -6.81 -44.85
C MET A 95 -19.73 -6.45 -44.64
N LYS A 96 -18.85 -6.97 -45.51
CA LYS A 96 -17.43 -6.65 -45.54
C LYS A 96 -17.12 -5.65 -46.62
N LEU A 97 -16.55 -4.48 -46.24
CA LEU A 97 -16.25 -3.39 -47.18
C LEU A 97 -14.82 -3.43 -47.74
N GLY A 98 -13.99 -4.35 -47.23
CA GLY A 98 -12.59 -4.43 -47.62
C GLY A 98 -11.74 -3.26 -47.13
N ALA A 99 -10.67 -2.94 -47.87
CA ALA A 99 -9.75 -1.86 -47.53
C ALA A 99 -10.27 -0.51 -48.11
N LEU A 100 -10.48 0.44 -47.21
CA LEU A 100 -10.93 1.79 -47.52
C LEU A 100 -9.74 2.74 -47.42
N LYS A 101 -9.27 3.23 -48.57
CA LYS A 101 -8.06 4.02 -48.69
C LYS A 101 -8.31 5.50 -48.48
N MET A 102 -7.64 6.09 -47.45
CA MET A 102 -7.69 7.52 -47.20
C MET A 102 -6.46 8.21 -47.79
N GLU A 103 -6.68 9.35 -48.46
CA GLU A 103 -5.61 10.21 -48.97
C GLU A 103 -5.22 11.25 -47.91
N SER A 104 -3.92 11.44 -47.64
CA SER A 104 -3.48 12.54 -46.79
C SER A 104 -3.80 13.91 -47.46
N SER A 105 -4.18 14.87 -46.64
CA SER A 105 -4.56 16.22 -47.08
C SER A 105 -3.77 17.26 -46.32
N ASP A 106 -3.06 18.12 -47.04
CA ASP A 106 -2.34 19.28 -46.49
C ASP A 106 -3.30 20.46 -46.17
N ILE A 107 -4.47 20.20 -45.63
CA ILE A 107 -5.44 21.26 -45.37
C ILE A 107 -5.20 21.89 -44.02
N SER A 108 -4.90 23.18 -44.00
CA SER A 108 -5.00 24.12 -42.89
C SER A 108 -6.30 23.93 -42.10
N LEU A 109 -6.18 23.67 -40.81
CA LEU A 109 -7.24 23.43 -39.84
C LEU A 109 -8.26 24.58 -39.78
N HIS A 110 -9.38 24.43 -40.47
CA HIS A 110 -10.62 25.02 -39.99
C HIS A 110 -11.32 24.01 -39.11
N THR A 111 -11.58 24.40 -37.88
CA THR A 111 -12.13 23.63 -36.78
C THR A 111 -13.38 22.83 -37.20
N ALA A 112 -13.22 21.59 -37.62
CA ALA A 112 -14.31 20.64 -37.63
C ALA A 112 -14.42 20.02 -36.25
N VAL A 113 -15.41 20.45 -35.48
CA VAL A 113 -15.80 19.76 -34.24
C VAL A 113 -16.40 18.42 -34.62
N VAL A 114 -15.60 17.39 -34.68
CA VAL A 114 -16.09 16.01 -34.79
C VAL A 114 -16.51 15.58 -33.39
N THR A 115 -17.77 15.70 -33.07
CA THR A 115 -18.38 15.13 -31.86
C THR A 115 -18.66 13.64 -32.09
N ALA A 116 -17.58 12.86 -32.20
CA ALA A 116 -17.68 11.45 -31.90
C ALA A 116 -17.31 11.33 -30.42
N THR A 117 -18.25 11.15 -29.53
CA THR A 117 -18.00 10.83 -28.13
C THR A 117 -17.39 9.43 -28.09
N ALA A 118 -16.07 9.36 -27.97
CA ALA A 118 -15.41 8.12 -27.65
C ALA A 118 -15.98 7.59 -26.33
N ALA A 119 -16.29 6.31 -26.25
CA ALA A 119 -16.79 5.72 -25.01
C ALA A 119 -15.85 6.05 -23.87
N ARG A 120 -16.36 6.64 -22.78
CA ARG A 120 -15.55 7.00 -21.62
C ARG A 120 -14.83 5.81 -21.02
N VAL A 121 -15.53 4.67 -21.00
CA VAL A 121 -15.04 3.42 -20.42
C VAL A 121 -15.33 2.28 -21.39
N GLU A 122 -14.33 1.47 -21.65
CA GLU A 122 -14.41 0.31 -22.52
C GLU A 122 -13.89 -0.90 -21.75
N GLN A 123 -14.60 -2.03 -21.81
CA GLN A 123 -14.15 -3.27 -21.20
C GLN A 123 -13.53 -4.19 -22.24
N LYS A 124 -12.29 -4.62 -22.02
CA LYS A 124 -11.56 -5.57 -22.86
C LYS A 124 -11.12 -6.78 -22.04
N GLY A 125 -11.96 -7.81 -22.01
CA GLY A 125 -11.72 -8.96 -21.15
C GLY A 125 -11.76 -8.56 -19.68
N ASP A 126 -10.66 -8.78 -18.94
CA ASP A 126 -10.47 -8.40 -17.55
C ASP A 126 -9.94 -6.96 -17.34
N THR A 127 -9.67 -6.25 -18.43
CA THR A 127 -9.11 -4.90 -18.42
C THR A 127 -10.19 -3.85 -18.61
N THR A 128 -10.34 -2.94 -17.67
CA THR A 128 -11.15 -1.72 -17.83
C THR A 128 -10.29 -0.63 -18.42
N GLN A 129 -10.66 -0.14 -19.59
CA GLN A 129 -9.95 0.92 -20.30
C GLN A 129 -10.73 2.22 -20.24
N PHE A 130 -10.12 3.26 -19.72
CA PHE A 130 -10.65 4.61 -19.68
C PHE A 130 -10.02 5.43 -20.81
N ASN A 131 -10.84 6.17 -21.54
CA ASN A 131 -10.35 7.08 -22.58
C ASN A 131 -10.09 8.46 -21.94
N ALA A 132 -8.83 8.86 -21.86
CA ALA A 132 -8.44 10.11 -21.18
C ALA A 132 -9.12 11.35 -21.78
N SER A 133 -9.31 11.40 -23.10
CA SER A 133 -9.94 12.54 -23.78
C SER A 133 -11.43 12.72 -23.48
N ALA A 134 -12.09 11.70 -22.92
CA ALA A 134 -13.49 11.76 -22.53
C ALA A 134 -13.74 12.41 -21.15
N TYR A 135 -12.65 12.71 -20.42
CA TYR A 135 -12.69 13.36 -19.11
C TYR A 135 -12.18 14.80 -19.24
N ARG A 136 -12.97 15.74 -18.74
CA ARG A 136 -12.61 17.15 -18.80
C ARG A 136 -11.79 17.51 -17.55
N VAL A 137 -10.54 17.83 -17.74
CA VAL A 137 -9.64 18.39 -16.72
C VAL A 137 -9.15 19.76 -17.19
N PRO A 138 -8.83 20.70 -16.29
CA PRO A 138 -8.24 21.97 -16.69
C PRO A 138 -6.95 21.75 -17.48
N GLU A 139 -6.68 22.63 -18.44
CA GLU A 139 -5.42 22.60 -19.20
C GLU A 139 -4.22 22.75 -18.26
N GLY A 140 -3.14 22.00 -18.52
CA GLY A 140 -1.97 21.95 -17.63
C GLY A 140 -2.14 21.13 -16.36
N SER A 141 -3.27 20.43 -16.19
CA SER A 141 -3.47 19.55 -15.03
C SER A 141 -2.52 18.37 -15.05
N THR A 142 -2.14 17.93 -13.84
CA THR A 142 -1.41 16.68 -13.66
C THR A 142 -2.35 15.47 -13.76
N LEU A 143 -1.78 14.31 -13.96
CA LEU A 143 -2.49 13.04 -14.06
C LEU A 143 -3.44 12.76 -12.88
N GLU A 144 -3.13 13.27 -11.69
CA GLU A 144 -3.98 13.14 -10.51
C GLU A 144 -5.41 13.64 -10.75
N ALA A 145 -5.56 14.83 -11.37
CA ALA A 145 -6.87 15.40 -11.66
C ALA A 145 -7.69 14.50 -12.61
N LEU A 146 -7.02 13.77 -13.50
CA LEU A 146 -7.69 12.81 -14.38
C LEU A 146 -8.06 11.52 -13.64
N ILE A 147 -7.15 10.98 -12.83
CA ILE A 147 -7.37 9.73 -12.10
C ILE A 147 -8.52 9.87 -11.11
N GLU A 148 -8.66 11.00 -10.44
CA GLU A 148 -9.76 11.28 -9.52
C GLU A 148 -11.15 11.29 -10.17
N GLN A 149 -11.22 11.52 -11.48
CA GLN A 149 -12.48 11.50 -12.22
C GLN A 149 -12.85 10.10 -12.73
N LEU A 150 -11.94 9.12 -12.63
CA LEU A 150 -12.20 7.79 -13.18
C LEU A 150 -13.22 7.03 -12.32
N PRO A 151 -14.24 6.41 -12.93
CA PRO A 151 -15.20 5.61 -12.20
C PRO A 151 -14.54 4.44 -11.47
N GLY A 152 -14.85 4.28 -10.19
CA GLY A 152 -14.32 3.21 -9.36
C GLY A 152 -12.92 3.44 -8.82
N VAL A 153 -12.31 4.57 -9.10
CA VAL A 153 -11.03 4.98 -8.55
C VAL A 153 -11.25 5.91 -7.36
N GLU A 154 -10.51 5.68 -6.30
CA GLU A 154 -10.42 6.54 -5.14
C GLU A 154 -8.95 6.84 -4.86
N VAL A 155 -8.63 8.10 -4.65
CA VAL A 155 -7.30 8.57 -4.27
C VAL A 155 -7.37 9.06 -2.84
N SER A 156 -6.64 8.40 -1.94
CA SER A 156 -6.57 8.80 -0.53
C SER A 156 -5.60 9.97 -0.32
N ASP A 157 -5.69 10.64 0.83
CA ASP A 157 -4.86 11.81 1.17
C ASP A 157 -3.35 11.51 1.17
N ASP A 158 -2.97 10.27 1.43
CA ASP A 158 -1.59 9.81 1.35
C ASP A 158 -1.14 9.49 -0.08
N GLY A 159 -2.00 9.67 -1.09
CA GLY A 159 -1.76 9.39 -2.51
C GLY A 159 -1.85 7.90 -2.86
N THR A 160 -2.39 7.07 -1.98
CA THR A 160 -2.71 5.69 -2.30
C THR A 160 -3.93 5.67 -3.22
N ILE A 161 -3.81 4.94 -4.32
CA ILE A 161 -4.92 4.77 -5.27
C ILE A 161 -5.58 3.43 -4.97
N THR A 162 -6.89 3.42 -4.89
CA THR A 162 -7.68 2.19 -4.92
C THR A 162 -8.55 2.18 -6.18
N TRP A 163 -8.67 1.02 -6.79
CA TRP A 163 -9.58 0.78 -7.91
C TRP A 163 -10.51 -0.38 -7.57
N ASN A 164 -11.81 -0.11 -7.59
CA ASN A 164 -12.83 -1.07 -7.17
C ASN A 164 -12.51 -1.69 -5.80
N GLY A 165 -12.09 -0.85 -4.82
CA GLY A 165 -11.73 -1.26 -3.46
C GLY A 165 -10.43 -2.05 -3.31
N LYS A 166 -9.65 -2.23 -4.39
CA LYS A 166 -8.32 -2.84 -4.36
C LYS A 166 -7.25 -1.78 -4.47
N THR A 167 -6.25 -1.85 -3.62
CA THR A 167 -5.09 -0.96 -3.71
C THR A 167 -4.32 -1.19 -5.00
N VAL A 168 -4.08 -0.14 -5.76
CA VAL A 168 -3.20 -0.14 -6.93
C VAL A 168 -1.75 -0.22 -6.43
N SER A 169 -1.09 -1.32 -6.71
CA SER A 169 0.26 -1.59 -6.23
C SER A 169 1.34 -1.37 -7.30
N GLU A 170 0.95 -1.33 -8.58
CA GLU A 170 1.85 -1.05 -9.69
C GLU A 170 1.28 0.03 -10.60
N PHE A 171 2.16 0.92 -11.03
CA PHE A 171 1.88 1.97 -11.99
C PHE A 171 2.77 1.75 -13.22
N LEU A 172 2.15 1.56 -14.37
CA LEU A 172 2.86 1.28 -15.61
C LEU A 172 2.69 2.44 -16.61
N ILE A 173 3.68 2.65 -17.45
CA ILE A 173 3.56 3.51 -18.63
C ILE A 173 3.92 2.68 -19.84
N ASN A 174 2.97 2.52 -20.76
CA ASN A 174 3.06 1.66 -21.93
C ASN A 174 3.47 0.22 -21.57
N GLY A 175 2.90 -0.34 -20.49
CA GLY A 175 3.18 -1.68 -19.99
C GLY A 175 4.51 -1.84 -19.25
N LYS A 176 5.29 -0.78 -19.05
CA LYS A 176 6.58 -0.81 -18.35
C LYS A 176 6.43 -0.21 -16.96
N ASP A 177 7.04 -0.87 -15.98
CA ASP A 177 7.03 -0.39 -14.59
C ASP A 177 7.61 1.02 -14.49
N PHE A 178 6.97 1.86 -13.66
CA PHE A 178 7.36 3.24 -13.44
C PHE A 178 7.65 3.45 -11.95
N PHE A 179 8.90 3.71 -11.60
CA PHE A 179 9.41 3.92 -10.24
C PHE A 179 8.96 2.84 -9.23
N LYS A 180 8.95 1.55 -9.63
CA LYS A 180 8.46 0.43 -8.80
C LYS A 180 7.04 0.63 -8.26
N GLY A 181 6.15 1.21 -9.07
CA GLY A 181 4.76 1.43 -8.68
C GLY A 181 4.57 2.62 -7.75
N ASP A 182 5.55 3.53 -7.63
CA ASP A 182 5.33 4.79 -6.92
C ASP A 182 4.33 5.65 -7.71
N THR A 183 3.06 5.49 -7.35
CA THR A 183 1.92 6.15 -8.00
C THR A 183 2.00 7.66 -7.91
N LYS A 184 2.58 8.17 -6.83
CA LYS A 184 2.64 9.61 -6.51
C LYS A 184 3.52 10.37 -7.48
N ILE A 185 4.67 9.79 -7.88
CA ILE A 185 5.56 10.41 -8.85
C ILE A 185 4.83 10.61 -10.19
N ALA A 186 4.10 9.59 -10.66
CA ALA A 186 3.34 9.70 -11.90
C ALA A 186 2.20 10.71 -11.79
N MET A 187 1.39 10.64 -10.74
CA MET A 187 0.23 11.49 -10.54
C MET A 187 0.57 12.98 -10.49
N LYS A 188 1.64 13.32 -9.76
CA LYS A 188 2.00 14.73 -9.53
C LYS A 188 2.79 15.36 -10.67
N ASN A 189 3.33 14.57 -11.61
CA ASN A 189 4.28 15.08 -12.60
C ASN A 189 3.90 14.83 -14.05
N LEU A 190 3.13 13.79 -14.34
CA LEU A 190 2.72 13.55 -15.71
C LEU A 190 1.58 14.49 -16.09
N PRO A 191 1.73 15.33 -17.11
CA PRO A 191 0.63 16.11 -17.65
C PRO A 191 -0.45 15.19 -18.25
N THR A 192 -1.71 15.55 -18.05
CA THR A 192 -2.84 14.77 -18.57
C THR A 192 -2.86 14.69 -20.09
N GLU A 193 -2.34 15.73 -20.75
CA GLU A 193 -2.26 15.82 -22.21
C GLU A 193 -1.43 14.70 -22.84
N LEU A 194 -0.53 14.08 -22.08
CA LEU A 194 0.29 12.97 -22.55
C LEU A 194 -0.48 11.66 -22.69
N ILE A 195 -1.58 11.52 -21.96
CA ILE A 195 -2.27 10.27 -21.79
C ILE A 195 -3.38 10.15 -22.83
N SER A 196 -3.36 9.05 -23.56
CA SER A 196 -4.47 8.68 -24.45
C SER A 196 -5.48 7.79 -23.74
N LYS A 197 -4.99 6.82 -22.96
CA LYS A 197 -5.82 5.82 -22.26
C LYS A 197 -5.23 5.44 -20.93
N ILE A 198 -6.09 5.06 -20.00
CA ILE A 198 -5.72 4.45 -18.72
C ILE A 198 -6.37 3.08 -18.68
N LYS A 199 -5.59 2.04 -18.43
CA LYS A 199 -6.07 0.66 -18.29
C LYS A 199 -5.95 0.25 -16.83
N ALA A 200 -7.03 -0.23 -16.24
CA ALA A 200 -7.06 -0.80 -14.92
C ALA A 200 -7.33 -2.31 -15.01
N TYR A 201 -6.46 -3.12 -14.44
CA TYR A 201 -6.58 -4.57 -14.47
C TYR A 201 -5.78 -5.22 -13.34
N ASP A 202 -6.10 -6.48 -13.06
CA ASP A 202 -5.31 -7.32 -12.18
C ASP A 202 -4.23 -8.02 -13.02
N LYS A 203 -2.99 -7.53 -12.92
CA LYS A 203 -1.83 -8.11 -13.60
C LYS A 203 -1.45 -9.42 -12.91
N GLN A 204 -1.31 -10.44 -13.69
CA GLN A 204 -0.85 -11.74 -13.20
C GLN A 204 0.61 -11.67 -12.77
N SER A 205 0.99 -12.54 -11.84
CA SER A 205 2.40 -12.69 -11.46
C SER A 205 3.26 -13.10 -12.65
N GLU A 206 4.55 -12.78 -12.62
CA GLU A 206 5.49 -13.22 -13.66
C GLU A 206 5.52 -14.75 -13.81
N TYR A 207 5.30 -15.48 -12.73
CA TYR A 207 5.14 -16.93 -12.77
C TYR A 207 3.95 -17.34 -13.62
N THR A 208 2.79 -16.74 -13.39
CA THR A 208 1.57 -17.01 -14.15
C THR A 208 1.71 -16.60 -15.61
N GLU A 209 2.29 -15.43 -15.90
CA GLU A 209 2.55 -14.97 -17.28
C GLU A 209 3.46 -15.95 -18.05
N GLN A 210 4.48 -16.48 -17.39
CA GLN A 210 5.43 -17.39 -18.02
C GLN A 210 4.92 -18.81 -18.14
N THR A 211 4.23 -19.33 -17.15
CA THR A 211 3.80 -20.73 -17.10
C THR A 211 2.40 -20.97 -17.65
N GLY A 212 1.55 -19.94 -17.63
CA GLY A 212 0.11 -20.05 -17.88
C GLY A 212 -0.66 -20.67 -16.71
N ILE A 213 0.00 -20.92 -15.58
CA ILE A 213 -0.60 -21.48 -14.37
C ILE A 213 -0.76 -20.36 -13.35
N ASP A 214 -1.98 -20.04 -13.02
CA ASP A 214 -2.30 -19.00 -12.03
C ASP A 214 -1.80 -19.44 -10.64
N ASP A 215 -0.85 -18.68 -10.06
CA ASP A 215 -0.38 -18.88 -8.68
C ASP A 215 -1.26 -18.15 -7.65
N GLY A 216 -2.26 -17.43 -8.15
CA GLY A 216 -3.16 -16.62 -7.35
C GLY A 216 -2.50 -15.37 -6.75
N GLU A 217 -1.32 -15.01 -7.23
CA GLU A 217 -0.67 -13.74 -6.93
C GLU A 217 -0.98 -12.77 -8.08
N GLU A 218 -1.90 -11.87 -7.84
CA GLU A 218 -2.27 -10.82 -8.79
C GLU A 218 -1.99 -9.46 -8.16
N THR A 219 -1.58 -8.52 -9.00
CA THR A 219 -1.30 -7.14 -8.60
C THR A 219 -2.26 -6.22 -9.33
N THR A 220 -3.02 -5.40 -8.62
CA THR A 220 -3.87 -4.39 -9.26
C THR A 220 -3.01 -3.28 -9.80
N VAL A 221 -3.19 -2.98 -11.09
CA VAL A 221 -2.33 -2.11 -11.90
C VAL A 221 -3.14 -1.03 -12.58
N LEU A 222 -2.58 0.18 -12.64
CA LEU A 222 -2.96 1.21 -13.59
C LEU A 222 -1.86 1.36 -14.65
N ASP A 223 -2.18 1.07 -15.91
CA ASP A 223 -1.27 1.19 -17.05
C ASP A 223 -1.68 2.36 -17.94
N LEU A 224 -0.85 3.38 -17.99
CA LEU A 224 -1.03 4.56 -18.80
C LEU A 224 -0.52 4.31 -20.21
N THR A 225 -1.35 4.54 -21.20
CA THR A 225 -0.93 4.55 -22.60
C THR A 225 -0.72 6.00 -23.03
N THR A 226 0.50 6.33 -23.43
CA THR A 226 0.82 7.68 -23.95
C THR A 226 0.34 7.85 -25.39
N LYS A 227 0.19 9.12 -25.83
CA LYS A 227 -0.10 9.43 -27.24
C LYS A 227 1.10 9.08 -28.10
N LYS A 228 0.89 8.44 -29.24
CA LYS A 228 1.95 8.00 -30.16
C LYS A 228 2.79 9.16 -30.72
N GLU A 229 2.17 10.30 -30.91
CA GLU A 229 2.79 11.53 -31.41
C GLU A 229 3.94 12.04 -30.53
N LEU A 230 3.97 11.59 -29.27
CA LEU A 230 4.98 11.98 -28.28
C LEU A 230 6.12 10.97 -28.16
N ASN A 231 6.09 9.90 -28.98
CA ASN A 231 7.20 8.95 -29.04
C ASN A 231 8.45 9.66 -29.56
N GLU A 232 9.63 9.34 -28.97
CA GLU A 232 10.93 9.96 -29.23
C GLU A 232 11.09 11.43 -28.79
N SER A 233 10.06 12.02 -28.19
CA SER A 233 10.09 13.39 -27.67
C SER A 233 10.58 13.46 -26.22
N TRP A 234 11.18 14.61 -25.89
CA TRP A 234 11.39 15.01 -24.50
C TRP A 234 10.13 15.71 -23.97
N ILE A 235 9.71 15.32 -22.79
CA ILE A 235 8.61 15.92 -22.07
C ILE A 235 9.18 16.48 -20.79
N THR A 236 9.05 17.78 -20.58
CA THR A 236 9.54 18.46 -19.39
C THR A 236 8.43 19.26 -18.75
N ASN A 237 8.39 19.24 -17.42
CA ASN A 237 7.52 20.08 -16.61
C ASN A 237 8.38 20.77 -15.55
N LEU A 238 8.27 22.09 -15.47
CA LEU A 238 8.94 22.91 -14.48
C LEU A 238 7.89 23.78 -13.79
N ASP A 239 7.78 23.62 -12.48
CA ASP A 239 6.87 24.39 -11.64
C ASP A 239 7.70 25.07 -10.54
N LEU A 240 7.69 26.39 -10.53
CA LEU A 240 8.42 27.23 -9.58
C LEU A 240 7.44 28.14 -8.88
N ALA A 241 7.35 28.03 -7.58
CA ALA A 241 6.48 28.86 -6.76
C ALA A 241 7.22 29.45 -5.57
N TYR A 242 7.00 30.73 -5.33
CA TYR A 242 7.46 31.45 -4.15
C TYR A 242 6.31 32.21 -3.52
N GLY A 243 6.18 32.15 -2.20
CA GLY A 243 5.07 32.73 -1.44
C GLY A 243 5.53 33.59 -0.27
N THR A 244 4.58 34.16 0.45
CA THR A 244 4.82 34.91 1.69
C THR A 244 5.45 34.02 2.77
N HIS A 245 6.17 34.61 3.74
CA HIS A 245 6.85 33.90 4.83
C HIS A 245 7.87 32.87 4.33
N ASP A 246 8.63 33.23 3.28
CA ASP A 246 9.68 32.40 2.68
C ASP A 246 9.22 30.98 2.27
N ARG A 247 7.93 30.88 1.88
CA ARG A 247 7.40 29.63 1.33
C ARG A 247 7.84 29.47 -0.10
N TYR A 248 8.30 28.27 -0.43
CA TYR A 248 8.69 27.90 -1.77
C TYR A 248 8.22 26.48 -2.12
N ALA A 249 7.97 26.27 -3.40
CA ALA A 249 7.71 24.95 -3.94
C ALA A 249 8.25 24.88 -5.37
N GLU A 250 9.23 24.04 -5.58
CA GLU A 250 9.94 23.87 -6.84
C GLU A 250 9.82 22.43 -7.30
N ARG A 251 9.48 22.21 -8.57
CA ARG A 251 9.39 20.89 -9.17
C ARG A 251 9.98 20.89 -10.56
N PHE A 252 10.72 19.85 -10.86
CA PHE A 252 11.21 19.53 -12.17
C PHE A 252 10.87 18.08 -12.50
N PHE A 253 10.36 17.85 -13.69
CA PHE A 253 10.15 16.53 -14.25
C PHE A 253 10.58 16.54 -15.71
N GLY A 254 11.39 15.56 -16.13
CA GLY A 254 11.81 15.38 -17.51
C GLY A 254 11.80 13.90 -17.86
N THR A 255 11.19 13.54 -18.98
CA THR A 255 11.16 12.15 -19.45
C THR A 255 11.28 12.09 -20.97
N ARG A 256 11.91 11.02 -21.44
CA ARG A 256 11.96 10.66 -22.85
C ARG A 256 11.46 9.23 -23.01
N PHE A 257 10.54 9.07 -23.92
CA PHE A 257 10.00 7.77 -24.31
C PHE A 257 10.48 7.43 -25.73
N THR A 258 10.87 6.18 -25.93
CA THR A 258 11.06 5.57 -27.24
C THR A 258 10.36 4.21 -27.23
N ASP A 259 10.22 3.56 -28.37
CA ASP A 259 9.62 2.22 -28.44
C ASP A 259 10.31 1.22 -27.52
N ASN A 260 11.62 1.35 -27.36
CA ASN A 260 12.45 0.39 -26.65
C ASN A 260 13.01 0.91 -25.33
N SER A 261 12.95 2.23 -25.06
CA SER A 261 13.57 2.79 -23.86
C SER A 261 12.73 3.90 -23.25
N ARG A 262 12.93 4.12 -21.96
CA ARG A 262 12.47 5.27 -21.21
C ARG A 262 13.56 5.73 -20.27
N VAL A 263 13.76 7.03 -20.21
CA VAL A 263 14.61 7.69 -19.20
C VAL A 263 13.80 8.81 -18.59
N THR A 264 13.76 8.88 -17.28
CA THR A 264 13.02 9.90 -16.51
C THR A 264 13.91 10.48 -15.43
N ALA A 265 13.93 11.79 -15.30
CA ALA A 265 14.56 12.50 -14.19
C ALA A 265 13.54 13.43 -13.53
N PHE A 266 13.59 13.53 -12.22
CA PHE A 266 12.73 14.44 -11.47
C PHE A 266 13.45 14.99 -10.24
N GLY A 267 12.99 16.17 -9.81
CA GLY A 267 13.42 16.81 -8.58
C GLY A 267 12.31 17.67 -8.00
N SER A 268 12.26 17.79 -6.69
CA SER A 268 11.40 18.76 -6.00
C SER A 268 12.01 19.21 -4.69
N ALA A 269 11.73 20.47 -4.35
CA ALA A 269 12.07 21.05 -3.06
C ALA A 269 10.93 21.97 -2.61
N ASN A 270 10.50 21.85 -1.35
CA ASN A 270 9.46 22.72 -0.82
C ASN A 270 9.48 22.77 0.71
N ASN A 271 8.87 23.83 1.26
CA ASN A 271 8.60 24.00 2.70
C ASN A 271 7.12 24.33 2.98
N THR A 272 6.22 23.97 2.07
CA THR A 272 4.79 24.25 2.15
C THR A 272 3.98 23.12 2.80
N GLY A 273 4.66 22.11 3.35
CA GLY A 273 4.03 20.92 3.90
C GLY A 273 3.68 19.88 2.83
N ASP A 274 4.02 20.12 1.57
CA ASP A 274 3.95 19.11 0.51
C ASP A 274 5.16 18.20 0.62
N ARG A 275 4.93 16.90 0.78
CA ARG A 275 5.99 15.89 0.79
C ARG A 275 6.57 15.61 -0.61
N GLY A 276 6.46 16.58 -1.51
CA GLY A 276 6.90 16.47 -2.88
C GLY A 276 6.01 15.50 -3.66
N PHE A 277 6.62 14.58 -4.39
CA PHE A 277 5.89 13.56 -5.13
C PHE A 277 5.11 12.57 -4.23
N GLY A 278 5.11 12.77 -2.92
CA GLY A 278 4.49 11.93 -1.92
C GLY A 278 3.43 12.59 -1.06
N GLY A 279 2.95 13.81 -1.35
CA GLY A 279 2.02 14.55 -0.50
C GLY A 279 0.69 14.88 -1.16
N GLY A 280 -0.41 14.62 -0.48
CA GLY A 280 -1.72 15.14 -0.85
C GLY A 280 -1.80 16.66 -0.65
N GLY A 281 -2.47 17.37 -1.54
CA GLY A 281 -2.81 18.79 -1.37
C GLY A 281 -3.72 19.04 -0.16
N PRO A 282 -4.04 20.30 0.14
CA PRO A 282 -4.86 20.66 1.30
C PRO A 282 -6.31 20.18 1.09
N ARG A 283 -6.63 18.98 1.54
CA ARG A 283 -8.00 18.50 1.61
C ARG A 283 -8.43 18.40 3.07
N PHE A 284 -9.51 19.06 3.39
CA PHE A 284 -10.20 19.00 4.66
C PHE A 284 -10.85 17.61 4.87
N ARG A 285 -10.04 16.60 5.16
CA ARG A 285 -10.55 15.33 5.67
C ARG A 285 -9.53 14.73 6.65
N GLY A 286 -9.99 14.52 7.86
CA GLY A 286 -9.28 14.19 9.09
C GLY A 286 -8.34 12.98 9.08
N GLY A 287 -7.25 13.09 8.33
CA GLY A 287 -6.06 12.28 8.51
C GLY A 287 -5.04 13.11 9.25
N GLY A 288 -4.62 12.68 10.44
CA GLY A 288 -3.70 13.40 11.31
C GLY A 288 -2.45 13.85 10.57
N ARG A 289 -2.32 15.14 10.37
CA ARG A 289 -1.15 15.74 9.74
C ARG A 289 -0.05 15.92 10.76
N SER A 290 1.09 15.48 10.36
CA SER A 290 2.30 15.53 11.17
C SER A 290 3.01 16.87 10.98
N GLY A 291 2.54 17.95 11.59
CA GLY A 291 3.28 19.20 11.73
C GLY A 291 3.65 19.92 10.43
N GLN A 292 4.58 20.85 10.53
CA GLN A 292 5.15 21.59 9.41
C GLN A 292 6.28 20.79 8.78
N VAL A 293 6.17 20.52 7.48
CA VAL A 293 7.12 19.67 6.75
C VAL A 293 7.82 20.47 5.66
N SER A 294 9.14 20.34 5.59
CA SER A 294 9.92 20.65 4.38
C SER A 294 10.46 19.37 3.77
N SER A 295 10.52 19.31 2.44
CA SER A 295 10.99 18.10 1.76
C SER A 295 11.80 18.42 0.50
N GLN A 296 12.75 17.55 0.21
CA GLN A 296 13.58 17.55 -1.00
C GLN A 296 13.60 16.14 -1.57
N MET A 297 13.44 16.03 -2.87
CA MET A 297 13.47 14.76 -3.56
C MET A 297 14.16 14.89 -4.91
N ALA A 298 14.93 13.89 -5.29
CA ALA A 298 15.48 13.77 -6.63
C ALA A 298 15.50 12.28 -7.05
N GLY A 299 15.35 12.00 -8.33
CA GLY A 299 15.41 10.64 -8.81
C GLY A 299 15.63 10.52 -10.31
N LEU A 300 16.14 9.34 -10.67
CA LEU A 300 16.33 8.88 -12.03
C LEU A 300 15.70 7.49 -12.18
N ASP A 301 15.02 7.27 -13.28
CA ASP A 301 14.47 5.96 -13.68
C ASP A 301 14.84 5.69 -15.14
N PHE A 302 15.24 4.47 -15.44
CA PHE A 302 15.45 4.04 -16.80
C PHE A 302 14.89 2.63 -17.02
N ASN A 303 14.42 2.39 -18.22
CA ASN A 303 14.04 1.06 -18.71
C ASN A 303 14.42 0.95 -20.17
N TRP A 304 15.02 -0.16 -20.53
CA TRP A 304 15.40 -0.51 -21.89
C TRP A 304 15.06 -1.97 -22.20
N GLN A 305 14.60 -2.22 -23.43
CA GLN A 305 14.37 -3.56 -23.94
C GLN A 305 14.83 -3.67 -25.39
N ASN A 306 15.16 -4.87 -25.83
CA ASN A 306 15.64 -5.11 -27.19
C ASN A 306 14.52 -5.26 -28.25
N GLY A 307 13.30 -4.79 -27.97
CA GLY A 307 12.16 -4.80 -28.90
C GLY A 307 11.47 -6.15 -29.10
N LYS A 308 11.96 -7.23 -28.52
CA LYS A 308 11.36 -8.56 -28.62
C LYS A 308 10.13 -8.70 -27.75
N LYS A 309 9.14 -9.48 -28.21
CA LYS A 309 7.89 -9.74 -27.50
C LYS A 309 8.09 -10.64 -26.29
N ALA A 310 7.12 -10.67 -25.41
CA ALA A 310 7.10 -11.63 -24.30
C ALA A 310 7.20 -13.07 -24.81
N ARG A 311 8.01 -13.89 -24.16
CA ARG A 311 8.32 -15.29 -24.55
C ARG A 311 9.08 -15.47 -25.88
N GLU A 312 9.60 -14.41 -26.46
CA GLU A 312 10.47 -14.50 -27.64
C GLU A 312 11.90 -14.82 -27.24
N ASP A 313 12.57 -15.68 -28.03
CA ASP A 313 13.94 -16.10 -27.80
C ASP A 313 14.91 -14.91 -27.78
N GLY A 314 15.72 -14.83 -26.74
CA GLY A 314 16.71 -13.76 -26.55
C GLY A 314 16.10 -12.41 -26.20
N ARG A 315 14.84 -12.34 -25.71
CA ARG A 315 14.28 -11.11 -25.13
C ARG A 315 15.12 -10.66 -23.94
N LEU A 316 15.51 -9.42 -23.95
CA LEU A 316 16.27 -8.79 -22.86
C LEU A 316 15.62 -7.46 -22.48
N GLU A 317 15.37 -7.28 -21.18
CA GLU A 317 14.88 -6.04 -20.60
C GLU A 317 15.74 -5.71 -19.38
N VAL A 318 16.24 -4.48 -19.32
CA VAL A 318 17.04 -3.93 -18.22
C VAL A 318 16.41 -2.64 -17.77
N GLY A 319 16.23 -2.49 -16.48
CA GLY A 319 15.68 -1.27 -15.90
C GLY A 319 16.25 -1.00 -14.52
N GLY A 320 16.02 0.21 -14.04
CA GLY A 320 16.42 0.57 -12.70
C GLY A 320 16.07 2.00 -12.34
N ASN A 321 16.12 2.28 -11.04
CA ASN A 321 15.90 3.61 -10.52
C ASN A 321 16.81 3.90 -9.32
N ILE A 322 17.06 5.17 -9.12
CA ILE A 322 17.63 5.71 -7.89
C ILE A 322 16.77 6.88 -7.44
N ARG A 323 16.50 6.96 -6.15
CA ARG A 323 15.73 8.04 -5.53
C ARG A 323 16.39 8.48 -4.24
N TYR A 324 16.61 9.76 -4.13
CA TYR A 324 16.98 10.49 -2.92
C TYR A 324 15.73 11.16 -2.36
N PHE A 325 15.55 11.11 -1.05
CA PHE A 325 14.51 11.83 -0.33
C PHE A 325 15.06 12.35 0.98
N HIS A 326 14.78 13.61 1.27
CA HIS A 326 15.03 14.24 2.56
C HIS A 326 13.77 14.97 3.02
N SER A 327 13.44 14.87 4.30
CA SER A 327 12.38 15.67 4.93
C SER A 327 12.76 16.09 6.33
N SER A 328 12.34 17.28 6.72
CA SER A 328 12.34 17.73 8.10
C SER A 328 10.91 18.11 8.53
N THR A 329 10.58 17.85 9.77
CA THR A 329 9.24 18.04 10.31
C THR A 329 9.33 18.68 11.69
N ASP A 330 8.55 19.74 11.91
CA ASP A 330 8.26 20.31 13.23
C ASP A 330 6.83 19.96 13.58
N LEU A 331 6.67 19.05 14.54
CA LEU A 331 5.37 18.56 15.00
C LEU A 331 5.09 19.04 16.40
N GLN A 332 3.97 19.72 16.59
CA GLN A 332 3.38 20.01 17.88
C GLN A 332 2.09 19.21 18.01
N SER A 333 1.91 18.54 19.15
CA SER A 333 0.71 17.77 19.41
C SER A 333 0.26 17.93 20.87
N GLU A 334 -1.04 17.96 21.06
CA GLU A 334 -1.70 17.84 22.37
C GLU A 334 -2.67 16.67 22.31
N SER A 335 -2.74 15.90 23.38
CA SER A 335 -3.70 14.82 23.53
C SER A 335 -4.24 14.78 24.95
N ASN A 336 -5.55 14.55 25.05
CA ASN A 336 -6.26 14.33 26.29
C ASN A 336 -6.99 13.02 26.14
N SER A 337 -6.88 12.15 27.12
CA SER A 337 -7.50 10.83 27.09
C SER A 337 -8.07 10.45 28.44
N GLU A 338 -9.17 9.73 28.40
CA GLU A 338 -9.77 9.06 29.55
C GLU A 338 -9.67 7.56 29.33
N THR A 339 -9.17 6.84 30.32
CA THR A 339 -9.12 5.38 30.33
C THR A 339 -10.09 4.86 31.39
N PHE A 340 -11.13 4.16 30.96
CA PHE A 340 -12.10 3.53 31.85
C PHE A 340 -11.47 2.30 32.51
N LEU A 341 -11.34 2.34 33.85
CA LEU A 341 -10.82 1.23 34.64
C LEU A 341 -11.97 0.32 35.07
N THR A 342 -11.74 -0.99 35.15
CA THR A 342 -12.78 -2.05 35.24
C THR A 342 -13.61 -2.08 36.54
N SER A 343 -13.34 -1.30 37.53
CA SER A 343 -14.09 -1.28 38.81
C SER A 343 -14.85 0.02 39.02
N GLY A 344 -15.84 0.25 38.20
CA GLY A 344 -17.11 0.91 38.56
C GLY A 344 -17.11 2.32 39.04
N SER A 345 -16.09 3.16 38.98
CA SER A 345 -16.20 4.62 39.14
C SER A 345 -14.88 5.38 38.90
N ASN A 346 -13.77 4.72 38.73
CA ASN A 346 -12.50 5.42 38.58
C ASN A 346 -12.03 5.34 37.13
N SER A 347 -12.00 6.48 36.46
CA SER A 347 -11.28 6.67 35.21
C SER A 347 -9.88 7.22 35.52
N SER A 348 -8.92 6.93 34.65
CA SER A 348 -7.62 7.60 34.66
C SER A 348 -7.58 8.59 33.50
N PHE A 349 -7.31 9.83 33.78
CA PHE A 349 -7.19 10.91 32.80
C PHE A 349 -5.72 11.18 32.53
N ALA A 350 -5.35 11.37 31.27
CA ALA A 350 -3.98 11.71 30.92
C ALA A 350 -3.96 12.81 29.86
N ASN A 351 -3.19 13.84 30.15
CA ASN A 351 -2.94 14.96 29.25
C ASN A 351 -1.47 14.95 28.84
N SER A 352 -1.20 15.26 27.58
CA SER A 352 0.16 15.33 27.06
C SER A 352 0.28 16.41 26.01
N ARG A 353 1.37 17.18 26.08
CA ARG A 353 1.78 18.17 25.06
C ARG A 353 3.19 17.84 24.63
N SER A 354 3.44 17.75 23.34
CA SER A 354 4.77 17.48 22.82
C SER A 354 5.13 18.35 21.64
N ARG A 355 6.40 18.66 21.51
CA ARG A 355 7.01 19.22 20.29
C ARG A 355 8.15 18.34 19.86
N THR A 356 8.13 17.91 18.61
CA THR A 356 9.16 17.03 18.04
C THR A 356 9.68 17.60 16.72
N LEU A 357 10.98 17.80 16.67
CA LEU A 357 11.72 18.12 15.45
C LEU A 357 12.33 16.83 14.94
N SER A 358 12.04 16.47 13.69
CA SER A 358 12.58 15.25 13.11
C SER A 358 13.09 15.47 11.70
N GLY A 359 14.16 14.75 11.35
CA GLY A 359 14.76 14.73 10.03
C GLY A 359 14.86 13.29 9.52
N SER A 360 14.62 13.10 8.24
CA SER A 360 14.77 11.80 7.58
C SER A 360 15.42 11.96 6.22
N THR A 361 16.44 11.15 5.95
CA THR A 361 17.12 11.08 4.65
C THR A 361 17.10 9.64 4.18
N SER A 362 16.73 9.40 2.93
CA SER A 362 16.81 8.06 2.35
C SER A 362 17.32 8.07 0.91
N VAL A 363 18.06 7.02 0.56
CA VAL A 363 18.47 6.71 -0.82
C VAL A 363 18.00 5.30 -1.13
N ASN A 364 17.21 5.17 -2.18
CA ASN A 364 16.69 3.88 -2.61
C ASN A 364 17.12 3.62 -4.06
N THR A 365 17.71 2.48 -4.32
CA THR A 365 18.14 2.05 -5.64
C THR A 365 17.60 0.67 -5.93
N SER A 366 17.13 0.45 -7.14
CA SER A 366 16.75 -0.87 -7.61
C SER A 366 17.12 -1.07 -9.06
N LEU A 367 17.51 -2.29 -9.37
CA LEU A 367 17.79 -2.73 -10.74
C LEU A 367 16.88 -3.90 -11.08
N MET A 368 16.67 -4.11 -12.36
CA MET A 368 15.89 -5.21 -12.91
C MET A 368 16.57 -5.72 -14.19
N LEU A 369 16.75 -7.02 -14.26
CA LEU A 369 17.16 -7.74 -15.45
C LEU A 369 16.14 -8.85 -15.71
N LYS A 370 15.48 -8.81 -16.87
CA LYS A 370 14.64 -9.91 -17.37
C LYS A 370 15.23 -10.44 -18.67
N TRP A 371 15.45 -11.73 -18.73
CA TRP A 371 16.05 -12.38 -19.87
C TRP A 371 15.32 -13.70 -20.20
N ASN A 372 14.92 -13.85 -21.45
CA ASN A 372 14.41 -15.11 -21.99
C ASN A 372 15.49 -15.72 -22.87
N PRO A 373 16.34 -16.63 -22.36
CA PRO A 373 17.35 -17.32 -23.18
C PRO A 373 16.74 -17.99 -24.40
N ASP A 374 15.60 -18.59 -24.20
CA ASP A 374 14.74 -19.22 -25.21
C ASP A 374 13.26 -19.03 -24.84
N SER A 375 12.35 -19.42 -25.76
CA SER A 375 10.90 -19.27 -25.56
C SER A 375 10.32 -20.08 -24.38
N MET A 376 11.07 -21.03 -23.84
CA MET A 376 10.66 -21.90 -22.73
C MET A 376 11.27 -21.50 -21.41
N SER A 377 12.27 -20.63 -21.39
CA SER A 377 13.03 -20.22 -20.21
C SER A 377 12.84 -18.74 -19.94
N ASN A 378 12.71 -18.40 -18.66
CA ASN A 378 12.72 -17.02 -18.18
C ASN A 378 13.64 -16.89 -16.98
N PHE A 379 14.50 -15.90 -17.01
CA PHE A 379 15.38 -15.51 -15.93
C PHE A 379 15.06 -14.06 -15.52
N ASN A 380 14.94 -13.83 -14.23
CA ASN A 380 14.62 -12.53 -13.67
C ASN A 380 15.50 -12.28 -12.45
N PHE A 381 16.22 -11.16 -12.43
CA PHE A 381 17.09 -10.76 -11.35
C PHE A 381 16.81 -9.32 -10.93
N ARG A 382 16.58 -9.08 -9.63
CA ARG A 382 16.18 -7.79 -9.08
C ARG A 382 16.95 -7.48 -7.79
N PRO A 383 18.14 -6.88 -7.87
CA PRO A 383 18.83 -6.36 -6.70
C PRO A 383 18.28 -4.99 -6.31
N SER A 384 18.37 -4.68 -5.03
CA SER A 384 18.04 -3.36 -4.48
C SER A 384 18.92 -3.01 -3.30
N TYR A 385 19.15 -1.72 -3.14
CA TYR A 385 19.84 -1.13 -2.00
C TYR A 385 19.01 0.02 -1.44
N SER A 386 18.92 0.10 -0.12
CA SER A 386 18.35 1.25 0.57
C SER A 386 19.24 1.69 1.72
N PHE A 387 19.42 2.99 1.80
CA PHE A 387 20.02 3.69 2.93
C PHE A 387 18.96 4.58 3.56
N SER A 388 18.90 4.62 4.89
CA SER A 388 18.09 5.58 5.62
C SER A 388 18.85 6.11 6.83
N LYS A 389 18.71 7.41 7.05
CA LYS A 389 19.16 8.10 8.27
C LYS A 389 17.97 8.90 8.80
N SER A 390 17.68 8.76 10.07
CA SER A 390 16.68 9.57 10.76
C SER A 390 17.24 10.12 12.07
N ASN A 391 16.82 11.33 12.40
CA ASN A 391 17.08 11.97 13.67
C ASN A 391 15.80 12.58 14.21
N SER A 392 15.66 12.62 15.49
CA SER A 392 14.53 13.22 16.20
C SER A 392 14.98 13.86 17.49
N HIS A 393 14.41 15.01 17.79
CA HIS A 393 14.59 15.70 19.07
C HIS A 393 13.22 16.19 19.53
N GLY A 394 12.85 15.87 20.76
CA GLY A 394 11.52 16.15 21.29
C GLY A 394 11.51 16.55 22.76
N THR A 395 10.51 17.35 23.12
CA THR A 395 10.16 17.65 24.51
C THR A 395 8.69 17.32 24.70
N THR A 396 8.38 16.60 25.79
CA THR A 396 7.03 16.19 26.14
C THR A 396 6.74 16.56 27.60
N LEU A 397 5.63 17.22 27.81
CA LEU A 397 4.99 17.42 29.12
C LEU A 397 3.80 16.46 29.18
N SER A 398 3.70 15.66 30.23
CA SER A 398 2.55 14.79 30.45
C SER A 398 2.16 14.74 31.92
N ALA A 399 0.88 14.57 32.20
CA ALA A 399 0.36 14.39 33.55
C ALA A 399 -0.79 13.38 33.54
N THR A 400 -0.85 12.57 34.59
CA THR A 400 -1.95 11.61 34.82
C THR A 400 -2.75 12.08 36.03
N PHE A 401 -4.09 12.00 35.93
CA PHE A 401 -5.00 12.45 36.96
C PHE A 401 -5.97 11.30 37.33
N ASN A 402 -6.38 11.29 38.60
CA ASN A 402 -7.37 10.35 39.11
C ASN A 402 -8.82 10.86 39.01
N ASP A 403 -8.99 12.11 38.62
CA ASP A 403 -10.28 12.74 38.32
C ASP A 403 -10.14 13.66 37.10
N ASN A 404 -11.27 14.11 36.52
CA ASN A 404 -11.25 14.94 35.32
C ASN A 404 -10.67 16.33 35.64
N PRO A 405 -9.50 16.69 35.14
CA PRO A 405 -8.86 17.96 35.47
C PRO A 405 -9.64 19.18 34.95
N TYR A 406 -10.54 19.01 34.00
CA TYR A 406 -11.36 20.09 33.43
C TYR A 406 -12.61 20.40 34.27
N ASP A 407 -12.91 19.59 35.29
CA ASP A 407 -13.99 19.87 36.24
C ASP A 407 -13.59 20.86 37.36
N ILE A 408 -12.29 21.23 37.39
CA ILE A 408 -11.81 22.31 38.31
C ILE A 408 -12.19 23.64 37.72
N ASP A 409 -12.78 24.51 38.52
CA ASP A 409 -13.23 25.86 38.16
C ASP A 409 -12.12 26.67 37.43
N ASN A 410 -12.48 27.20 36.25
CA ASN A 410 -11.59 28.00 35.37
C ASN A 410 -10.35 27.25 34.81
N MET A 411 -10.32 25.92 34.85
CA MET A 411 -9.21 25.14 34.31
C MET A 411 -9.30 25.10 32.76
N GLN A 412 -8.43 25.85 32.09
CA GLN A 412 -8.33 25.81 30.62
C GLN A 412 -7.22 24.90 30.15
N ASN A 413 -6.10 24.85 30.87
CA ASN A 413 -4.93 24.09 30.53
C ASN A 413 -4.32 23.38 31.74
N PRO A 414 -4.69 22.14 32.00
CA PRO A 414 -4.21 21.39 33.16
C PRO A 414 -2.67 21.28 33.23
N LEU A 415 -2.00 21.10 32.08
CA LEU A 415 -0.55 20.95 32.06
C LEU A 415 0.17 22.23 32.49
N ASP A 416 -0.29 23.42 32.08
CA ASP A 416 0.34 24.67 32.51
C ASP A 416 0.19 24.89 34.04
N SER A 417 -0.89 24.37 34.63
CA SER A 417 -1.11 24.41 36.07
C SER A 417 -0.24 23.39 36.83
N VAL A 418 0.00 22.22 36.26
CA VAL A 418 0.90 21.19 36.84
C VAL A 418 2.36 21.60 36.73
N PHE A 419 2.79 22.14 35.58
CA PHE A 419 4.18 22.53 35.30
C PHE A 419 4.45 24.02 35.56
N ARG A 420 3.83 24.60 36.60
CA ARG A 420 4.05 26.00 37.02
C ARG A 420 5.39 26.22 37.69
N ASP A 421 5.94 27.44 37.60
CA ASP A 421 7.26 27.77 38.18
C ASP A 421 7.30 27.77 39.74
N ASN A 422 6.15 27.95 40.37
CA ASN A 422 6.06 27.99 41.84
C ASN A 422 5.21 26.85 42.40
N MET A 423 5.86 25.76 42.82
CA MET A 423 5.19 24.59 43.41
C MET A 423 5.05 24.65 44.96
N GLN A 424 5.34 25.80 45.59
CA GLN A 424 5.31 25.89 47.06
C GLN A 424 3.89 25.90 47.65
N ALA A 425 2.87 26.18 46.85
CA ALA A 425 1.49 26.14 47.28
C ALA A 425 0.73 24.98 46.62
N THR A 426 0.12 24.12 47.41
CA THR A 426 -0.75 23.06 46.91
C THR A 426 -2.00 23.69 46.29
N THR A 427 -2.27 23.34 45.05
CA THR A 427 -3.43 23.81 44.28
C THR A 427 -4.45 22.68 44.09
N PRO A 428 -5.70 22.98 43.73
CA PRO A 428 -6.71 21.94 43.50
C PRO A 428 -6.29 20.86 42.50
N ILE A 429 -5.48 21.20 41.46
CA ILE A 429 -5.04 20.24 40.49
C ILE A 429 -4.02 19.24 41.08
N ASP A 430 -3.21 19.66 42.04
CA ASP A 430 -2.21 18.74 42.69
C ASP A 430 -2.91 17.62 43.46
N LEU A 431 -4.14 17.87 43.97
CA LEU A 431 -4.92 16.88 44.69
C LEU A 431 -5.44 15.72 43.81
N ILE A 432 -5.63 15.98 42.53
CA ILE A 432 -6.06 14.97 41.55
C ILE A 432 -4.95 14.49 40.67
N THR A 433 -3.79 15.17 40.65
CA THR A 433 -2.63 14.71 39.87
C THR A 433 -2.01 13.47 40.53
N VAL A 434 -1.85 12.40 39.77
CA VAL A 434 -1.17 11.17 40.20
C VAL A 434 0.32 11.31 39.99
N ASN A 435 0.71 11.65 38.75
CA ASN A 435 2.10 11.93 38.39
C ASN A 435 2.20 12.96 37.28
N SER A 436 3.37 13.57 37.16
CA SER A 436 3.75 14.40 35.99
C SER A 436 5.12 13.97 35.50
N ASN A 437 5.37 14.16 34.20
CA ASN A 437 6.64 13.81 33.55
C ASN A 437 7.02 14.88 32.52
N LEU A 438 8.15 15.57 32.79
CA LEU A 438 8.85 16.38 31.81
C LEU A 438 9.92 15.53 31.16
N ARG A 439 9.83 15.27 29.86
CA ARG A 439 10.75 14.42 29.13
C ARG A 439 11.39 15.12 27.95
N HIS A 440 12.70 15.06 27.87
CA HIS A 440 13.50 15.36 26.70
C HIS A 440 13.94 14.06 26.03
N SER A 441 13.85 14.00 24.71
CA SER A 441 14.26 12.82 23.95
C SER A 441 15.06 13.24 22.72
N MET A 442 16.08 12.47 22.38
CA MET A 442 16.86 12.61 21.15
C MET A 442 17.17 11.22 20.61
N SER A 443 17.07 11.03 19.32
CA SER A 443 17.46 9.77 18.68
C SER A 443 18.09 10.01 17.32
N GLU A 444 19.04 9.15 16.97
CA GLU A 444 19.62 9.03 15.64
C GLU A 444 19.61 7.55 15.25
N SER A 445 19.22 7.28 14.01
CA SER A 445 19.26 5.93 13.45
C SER A 445 19.80 5.98 12.02
N LYS A 446 20.72 5.07 11.70
CA LYS A 446 21.29 4.84 10.38
C LYS A 446 21.07 3.38 9.98
N SER A 447 20.56 3.13 8.80
CA SER A 447 20.31 1.78 8.32
C SER A 447 20.73 1.61 6.86
N HIS A 448 21.38 0.47 6.59
CA HIS A 448 21.73 0.01 5.25
C HIS A 448 21.04 -1.32 5.00
N ASN A 449 20.38 -1.46 3.86
CA ASN A 449 19.75 -2.71 3.47
C ASN A 449 20.09 -3.03 2.02
N ILE A 450 20.69 -4.19 1.80
CA ILE A 450 20.95 -4.77 0.48
C ILE A 450 20.04 -5.98 0.35
N SER A 451 19.28 -6.07 -0.71
CA SER A 451 18.42 -7.23 -0.97
C SER A 451 18.40 -7.59 -2.45
N GLY A 452 18.05 -8.82 -2.74
CA GLY A 452 17.93 -9.27 -4.11
C GLY A 452 17.04 -10.49 -4.24
N SER A 453 16.43 -10.62 -5.41
CA SER A 453 15.67 -11.80 -5.80
C SER A 453 16.09 -12.26 -7.18
N MET A 454 16.19 -13.57 -7.34
CA MET A 454 16.46 -14.25 -8.60
C MET A 454 15.36 -15.29 -8.81
N MET A 455 14.80 -15.33 -10.00
CA MET A 455 13.80 -16.32 -10.38
C MET A 455 14.18 -16.92 -11.74
N TYR A 456 14.15 -18.23 -11.83
CA TYR A 456 14.30 -18.98 -13.07
C TYR A 456 13.10 -19.90 -13.26
N ILE A 457 12.51 -19.86 -14.44
CA ILE A 457 11.38 -20.73 -14.82
C ILE A 457 11.77 -21.45 -16.12
N ARG A 458 11.59 -22.78 -16.13
CA ARG A 458 11.71 -23.63 -17.32
C ARG A 458 10.38 -24.32 -17.57
N ARG A 459 9.81 -24.12 -18.75
CA ARG A 459 8.62 -24.84 -19.23
C ARG A 459 9.03 -26.07 -20.03
N PHE A 460 8.18 -27.08 -19.98
CA PHE A 460 8.34 -28.32 -20.74
C PHE A 460 7.10 -28.52 -21.63
N GLY A 461 7.23 -28.18 -22.91
CA GLY A 461 6.11 -28.21 -23.84
C GLY A 461 5.05 -27.13 -23.59
N ASN A 462 3.89 -27.25 -24.23
CA ASN A 462 2.85 -26.21 -24.25
C ASN A 462 1.71 -26.46 -23.26
N LYS A 463 1.76 -27.57 -22.48
CA LYS A 463 0.65 -27.98 -21.60
C LYS A 463 0.76 -27.40 -20.16
N GLY A 464 1.72 -26.53 -19.88
CA GLY A 464 1.86 -25.89 -18.57
C GLY A 464 2.80 -26.60 -17.58
N ARG A 465 3.40 -27.77 -17.95
CA ARG A 465 4.45 -28.42 -17.11
C ARG A 465 5.63 -27.48 -16.96
N ASN A 466 6.06 -27.24 -15.73
CA ASN A 466 7.17 -26.34 -15.47
C ASN A 466 7.91 -26.65 -14.16
N ILE A 467 9.16 -26.20 -14.12
CA ILE A 467 9.95 -26.09 -12.91
C ILE A 467 10.24 -24.60 -12.68
N SER A 468 10.13 -24.18 -11.44
CA SER A 468 10.50 -22.83 -11.00
C SER A 468 11.51 -22.90 -9.86
N LEU A 469 12.51 -22.04 -9.91
CA LEU A 469 13.47 -21.84 -8.83
C LEU A 469 13.50 -20.35 -8.48
N ARG A 470 13.31 -20.02 -7.21
CA ARG A 470 13.40 -18.66 -6.71
C ARG A 470 14.38 -18.60 -5.54
N ALA A 471 15.34 -17.74 -5.63
CA ALA A 471 16.23 -17.41 -4.53
C ALA A 471 16.03 -15.94 -4.13
N THR A 472 16.02 -15.68 -2.83
CA THR A 472 15.98 -14.32 -2.29
C THR A 472 17.04 -14.18 -1.21
N GLY A 473 17.64 -13.02 -1.10
CA GLY A 473 18.59 -12.70 -0.04
C GLY A 473 18.43 -11.26 0.42
N SER A 474 18.68 -11.01 1.70
CA SER A 474 18.75 -9.67 2.26
C SER A 474 19.82 -9.59 3.35
N TYR A 475 20.47 -8.45 3.44
CA TYR A 475 21.41 -8.09 4.49
C TYR A 475 21.11 -6.65 4.93
N GLN A 476 20.88 -6.48 6.23
CA GLN A 476 20.57 -5.19 6.82
C GLN A 476 21.42 -4.97 8.05
N THR A 477 22.01 -3.79 8.14
CA THR A 477 22.62 -3.27 9.37
C THR A 477 21.92 -1.98 9.75
N SER A 478 21.71 -1.79 11.04
CA SER A 478 21.21 -0.53 11.60
C SER A 478 21.96 -0.23 12.88
N GLN A 479 22.30 1.03 13.05
CA GLN A 479 22.78 1.57 14.33
C GLN A 479 21.78 2.64 14.75
N SER A 480 21.26 2.48 15.97
CA SER A 480 20.32 3.43 16.56
C SER A 480 20.83 3.83 17.93
N THR A 481 20.90 5.13 18.16
CA THR A 481 21.23 5.68 19.48
C THR A 481 20.08 6.57 19.94
N SER A 482 19.80 6.55 21.23
CA SER A 482 18.78 7.42 21.80
C SER A 482 19.13 7.88 23.20
N PHE A 483 18.75 9.12 23.49
CA PHE A 483 18.82 9.76 24.80
C PHE A 483 17.41 10.03 25.30
N SER A 484 17.20 9.82 26.59
CA SER A 484 15.94 10.13 27.27
C SER A 484 16.25 10.69 28.65
N LEU A 485 15.87 11.94 28.88
CA LEU A 485 15.96 12.59 30.19
C LEU A 485 14.55 12.91 30.64
N SER A 486 14.13 12.34 31.75
CA SER A 486 12.81 12.51 32.35
C SER A 486 12.93 13.00 33.78
N GLN A 487 12.06 13.94 34.18
CA GLN A 487 11.80 14.28 35.56
C GLN A 487 10.34 13.91 35.86
N ILE A 488 10.19 12.91 36.76
CA ILE A 488 8.88 12.36 37.16
C ILE A 488 8.59 12.81 38.57
N THR A 489 7.44 13.47 38.79
CA THR A 489 6.94 13.86 40.10
C THR A 489 5.70 13.06 40.42
N TYR A 490 5.67 12.45 41.60
CA TYR A 490 4.52 11.70 42.11
C TYR A 490 3.79 12.56 43.15
N PHE A 491 2.48 12.69 43.06
CA PHE A 491 1.68 13.56 43.94
C PHE A 491 0.84 12.78 44.94
N GLN A 492 0.53 11.52 44.67
CA GLN A 492 -0.40 10.71 45.47
C GLN A 492 0.35 9.72 46.40
N ASP A 493 1.64 9.49 46.19
CA ASP A 493 2.45 8.63 47.05
C ASP A 493 3.28 9.46 48.03
N PRO A 494 2.89 9.54 49.31
CA PRO A 494 3.61 10.35 50.29
C PRO A 494 5.00 9.79 50.66
N SER A 495 5.35 8.59 50.23
CA SER A 495 6.70 8.03 50.45
C SER A 495 7.72 8.54 49.42
N ILE A 496 7.26 9.15 48.33
CA ILE A 496 8.10 9.70 47.24
C ILE A 496 8.04 11.23 47.32
N THR A 497 8.98 11.84 48.01
CA THR A 497 9.00 13.29 48.27
C THR A 497 9.82 14.08 47.24
N GLU A 498 10.75 13.42 46.56
CA GLU A 498 11.61 14.05 45.57
C GLU A 498 11.29 13.55 44.16
N PRO A 499 11.39 14.43 43.14
CA PRO A 499 11.20 14.01 41.76
C PRO A 499 12.22 12.92 41.37
N GLN A 500 11.78 11.90 40.68
CA GLN A 500 12.63 10.88 40.10
C GLN A 500 13.25 11.40 38.81
N ILE A 501 14.55 11.45 38.73
CA ILE A 501 15.31 11.77 37.52
C ILE A 501 15.72 10.47 36.85
N VAL A 502 15.38 10.34 35.55
CA VAL A 502 15.79 9.22 34.70
C VAL A 502 16.53 9.80 33.52
N ASN A 503 17.82 9.56 33.43
CA ASN A 503 18.68 10.00 32.34
C ASN A 503 19.34 8.79 31.70
N GLN A 504 18.94 8.45 30.47
CA GLN A 504 19.34 7.22 29.83
C GLN A 504 19.93 7.48 28.44
N TYR A 505 20.99 6.75 28.16
CA TYR A 505 21.53 6.61 26.79
C TYR A 505 21.40 5.15 26.36
N ASN A 506 20.82 4.92 25.19
CA ASN A 506 20.74 3.59 24.57
C ASN A 506 21.58 3.54 23.30
N ASP A 507 22.34 2.49 23.13
CA ASP A 507 23.01 2.09 21.89
C ASP A 507 22.46 0.74 21.44
N ASP A 508 21.76 0.76 20.28
CA ASP A 508 21.00 -0.38 19.75
C ASP A 508 21.50 -0.76 18.34
N PRO A 509 22.70 -1.37 18.20
CA PRO A 509 23.13 -1.93 16.93
C PRO A 509 22.30 -3.16 16.56
N THR A 510 21.93 -3.27 15.28
CA THR A 510 21.26 -4.45 14.77
C THR A 510 21.91 -4.96 13.49
N LYS A 511 21.96 -6.28 13.35
CA LYS A 511 22.45 -6.96 12.16
C LYS A 511 21.49 -8.07 11.78
N ASN A 512 20.90 -7.96 10.59
CA ASN A 512 19.93 -8.93 10.10
C ASN A 512 20.37 -9.44 8.74
N TYR A 513 20.32 -10.75 8.51
CA TYR A 513 20.41 -11.29 7.18
C TYR A 513 19.50 -12.49 7.01
N SER A 514 19.02 -12.65 5.81
CA SER A 514 18.15 -13.76 5.47
C SER A 514 18.40 -14.23 4.04
N TYR A 515 18.18 -15.52 3.82
CA TYR A 515 18.08 -16.08 2.48
C TYR A 515 16.98 -17.13 2.41
N SER A 516 16.37 -17.25 1.25
CA SER A 516 15.45 -18.34 0.99
C SER A 516 15.62 -18.89 -0.41
N ILE A 517 15.41 -20.21 -0.53
CA ILE A 517 15.42 -20.92 -1.81
C ILE A 517 14.10 -21.70 -1.90
N ARG A 518 13.34 -21.41 -2.95
CA ARG A 518 12.07 -22.09 -3.26
C ARG A 518 12.19 -22.82 -4.58
N GLY A 519 11.93 -24.12 -4.56
CA GLY A 519 11.70 -24.94 -5.74
C GLY A 519 10.22 -25.23 -5.91
N GLY A 520 9.72 -25.18 -7.13
CA GLY A 520 8.33 -25.51 -7.47
C GLY A 520 8.27 -26.38 -8.71
N TYR A 521 7.35 -27.34 -8.72
CA TYR A 521 7.02 -28.18 -9.87
C TYR A 521 5.51 -28.18 -10.08
N ALA A 522 5.09 -28.00 -11.31
CA ALA A 522 3.68 -28.10 -11.71
C ALA A 522 3.52 -29.12 -12.82
N GLU A 523 2.56 -30.05 -12.63
CA GLU A 523 2.21 -31.11 -13.55
C GLU A 523 0.78 -30.96 -14.04
N PRO A 524 0.53 -30.86 -15.36
CA PRO A 524 -0.82 -30.91 -15.91
C PRO A 524 -1.42 -32.31 -15.78
N LEU A 525 -2.57 -32.42 -15.13
CA LEU A 525 -3.31 -33.67 -14.96
C LEU A 525 -4.33 -33.92 -16.07
N GLY A 526 -4.51 -32.98 -16.97
CA GLY A 526 -5.56 -32.98 -18.00
C GLY A 526 -6.81 -32.22 -17.59
N ASN A 527 -7.68 -31.90 -18.54
CA ASN A 527 -8.97 -31.20 -18.32
C ASN A 527 -8.85 -29.94 -17.46
N ASN A 528 -7.80 -29.12 -17.67
CA ASN A 528 -7.49 -27.90 -16.94
C ASN A 528 -7.12 -28.08 -15.45
N TRP A 529 -6.86 -29.31 -15.02
CA TRP A 529 -6.34 -29.60 -13.68
C TRP A 529 -4.81 -29.63 -13.67
N PHE A 530 -4.23 -29.13 -12.59
CA PHE A 530 -2.80 -29.14 -12.32
C PHE A 530 -2.55 -29.59 -10.88
N ALA A 531 -1.55 -30.44 -10.70
CA ALA A 531 -0.95 -30.70 -9.40
C ALA A 531 0.27 -29.81 -9.21
N GLN A 532 0.48 -29.35 -7.98
CA GLN A 532 1.63 -28.55 -7.62
C GLN A 532 2.30 -29.05 -6.36
N ILE A 533 3.62 -29.06 -6.40
CA ILE A 533 4.46 -29.30 -5.23
C ILE A 533 5.46 -28.13 -5.14
N ASN A 534 5.55 -27.52 -3.97
CA ASN A 534 6.55 -26.50 -3.72
C ASN A 534 7.27 -26.82 -2.42
N TYR A 535 8.54 -26.50 -2.41
CA TYR A 535 9.34 -26.55 -1.20
C TYR A 535 10.12 -25.24 -1.07
N ASN A 536 10.10 -24.63 0.10
CA ASN A 536 10.85 -23.45 0.43
C ASN A 536 11.63 -23.67 1.72
N PHE A 537 12.94 -23.49 1.63
CA PHE A 537 13.79 -23.32 2.80
C PHE A 537 14.09 -21.85 2.99
N SER A 538 13.99 -21.35 4.22
CA SER A 538 14.46 -20.02 4.57
C SER A 538 15.22 -20.03 5.88
N TYR A 539 16.32 -19.31 5.88
CA TYR A 539 17.11 -18.99 7.06
C TYR A 539 17.06 -17.49 7.31
N GLN A 540 16.93 -17.12 8.57
CA GLN A 540 16.97 -15.74 9.00
C GLN A 540 17.80 -15.66 10.28
N TYR A 541 18.73 -14.72 10.30
CA TYR A 541 19.55 -14.34 11.44
C TYR A 541 19.23 -12.90 11.82
N ASN A 542 18.91 -12.67 13.08
CA ASN A 542 18.71 -11.33 13.64
C ASN A 542 19.59 -11.23 14.88
N ASP A 543 20.44 -10.23 14.90
CA ASP A 543 21.22 -9.82 16.04
C ASP A 543 20.67 -8.48 16.52
N ARG A 544 20.22 -8.43 17.75
CA ARG A 544 19.70 -7.27 18.44
C ARG A 544 20.40 -7.12 19.76
N SER A 545 21.19 -6.10 19.86
CA SER A 545 21.88 -5.73 21.08
C SER A 545 21.37 -4.38 21.53
N ARG A 546 21.05 -4.25 22.82
CA ARG A 546 20.73 -2.98 23.45
C ARG A 546 21.65 -2.82 24.68
N SER A 547 22.51 -1.83 24.62
CA SER A 547 23.26 -1.36 25.78
C SER A 547 22.59 -0.11 26.33
N LEU A 548 22.04 -0.20 27.53
CA LEU A 548 21.42 0.92 28.22
C LEU A 548 22.38 1.43 29.27
N TYR A 549 22.65 2.72 29.26
CA TYR A 549 23.47 3.40 30.24
C TYR A 549 22.59 4.34 31.04
N ASP A 550 22.61 4.17 32.39
CA ASP A 550 21.88 5.04 33.32
C ASP A 550 22.77 6.17 33.79
N LEU A 551 22.63 7.32 33.18
CA LEU A 551 23.36 8.55 33.45
C LEU A 551 22.68 9.42 34.55
N SER A 552 21.66 8.92 35.24
CA SER A 552 20.86 9.69 36.21
C SER A 552 21.72 10.24 37.35
N SER A 553 22.78 9.53 37.74
CA SER A 553 23.71 9.97 38.77
C SER A 553 25.00 10.64 38.25
N TYR A 554 25.18 10.70 36.93
CA TYR A 554 26.36 11.31 36.32
C TYR A 554 26.39 12.82 36.46
N TYR A 555 25.20 13.48 36.40
CA TYR A 555 25.04 14.91 36.54
C TYR A 555 24.55 15.27 37.96
N SER A 556 24.97 16.41 38.48
CA SER A 556 24.64 16.84 39.84
C SER A 556 23.19 17.32 39.98
N SER A 557 22.55 17.70 38.90
CA SER A 557 21.16 18.21 38.88
C SER A 557 20.47 17.97 37.57
N PHE A 558 19.14 18.02 37.60
CA PHE A 558 18.33 17.96 36.37
C PHE A 558 18.67 19.10 35.39
N ALA A 559 18.92 20.30 35.92
CA ALA A 559 19.28 21.44 35.08
C ALA A 559 20.59 21.23 34.32
N GLU A 560 21.60 20.66 35.00
CA GLU A 560 22.88 20.30 34.37
C GLU A 560 22.66 19.20 33.30
N ALA A 561 21.86 18.18 33.61
CA ALA A 561 21.52 17.12 32.67
C ALA A 561 20.80 17.65 31.41
N VAL A 562 19.91 18.65 31.56
CA VAL A 562 19.26 19.31 30.43
C VAL A 562 20.27 20.09 29.57
N GLN A 563 21.20 20.81 30.21
CA GLN A 563 22.23 21.58 29.50
C GLN A 563 23.18 20.66 28.71
N MET A 564 23.50 19.50 29.25
CA MET A 564 24.41 18.50 28.66
C MET A 564 23.66 17.42 27.87
N PHE A 565 22.37 17.59 27.63
CA PHE A 565 21.53 16.57 26.98
C PHE A 565 22.03 16.20 25.59
N GLY A 566 22.17 14.89 25.33
CA GLY A 566 22.69 14.36 24.08
C GLY A 566 24.22 14.20 24.04
N ILE A 567 24.91 14.47 25.10
CA ILE A 567 26.38 14.28 25.23
C ILE A 567 26.62 13.04 26.11
N VAL A 568 27.45 12.12 25.63
CA VAL A 568 27.92 10.97 26.39
C VAL A 568 29.37 11.21 26.87
N PRO A 569 29.81 10.61 27.96
CA PRO A 569 31.22 10.56 28.32
C PRO A 569 32.08 10.07 27.14
N THR A 570 33.15 10.79 26.81
CA THR A 570 34.04 10.43 25.69
C THR A 570 34.96 9.29 26.00
N ASP A 571 35.21 9.06 27.29
CA ASP A 571 36.00 7.94 27.81
C ASP A 571 35.07 6.71 27.92
N ALA A 572 35.45 5.64 27.24
CA ALA A 572 34.68 4.39 27.22
C ALA A 572 34.59 3.75 28.63
N ASP A 573 35.64 3.78 29.39
CA ASP A 573 35.68 3.18 30.76
C ASP A 573 34.72 3.94 31.70
N ILE A 574 34.61 5.26 31.53
CA ILE A 574 33.63 6.07 32.26
C ILE A 574 32.22 5.72 31.86
N LEU A 575 31.93 5.61 30.53
CA LEU A 575 30.60 5.26 30.05
C LEU A 575 30.19 3.86 30.52
N ASP A 576 31.10 2.89 30.44
CA ASP A 576 30.85 1.51 30.84
C ASP A 576 30.52 1.35 32.33
N ALA A 577 31.04 2.27 33.19
CA ALA A 577 30.68 2.29 34.61
C ALA A 577 29.21 2.63 34.87
N TYR A 578 28.51 3.23 33.91
CA TYR A 578 27.06 3.54 33.97
C TYR A 578 26.19 2.55 33.21
N LEU A 579 26.74 1.41 32.71
CA LEU A 579 25.97 0.39 32.05
C LEU A 579 24.92 -0.17 33.02
N ASP A 580 23.66 -0.02 32.64
CA ASP A 580 22.55 -0.69 33.34
C ASP A 580 22.48 -2.14 32.87
N GLU A 581 23.22 -3.00 33.55
CA GLU A 581 23.27 -4.44 33.25
C GLU A 581 21.91 -5.10 33.37
N ARG A 582 21.02 -4.57 34.19
CA ARG A 582 19.69 -5.10 34.41
C ARG A 582 18.77 -4.86 33.24
N ASN A 583 18.91 -3.73 32.55
CA ASN A 583 18.07 -3.36 31.40
C ASN A 583 18.79 -3.46 30.04
N SER A 584 20.08 -3.76 30.05
CA SER A 584 20.83 -4.11 28.84
C SER A 584 20.52 -5.54 28.41
N GLN A 585 20.42 -5.77 27.10
CA GLN A 585 20.08 -7.09 26.55
C GLN A 585 20.78 -7.34 25.23
N TYR A 586 21.24 -8.56 25.05
CA TYR A 586 21.91 -9.02 23.84
C TYR A 586 21.18 -10.27 23.33
N ALA A 587 20.63 -10.21 22.15
CA ALA A 587 19.77 -11.27 21.62
C ALA A 587 20.12 -11.65 20.18
N THR A 588 20.47 -12.90 19.98
CA THR A 588 20.69 -13.47 18.65
C THR A 588 19.62 -14.49 18.32
N TYR A 589 18.92 -14.27 17.25
CA TYR A 589 17.87 -15.17 16.76
C TYR A 589 18.30 -15.87 15.47
N LYS A 590 18.12 -17.17 15.41
CA LYS A 590 18.35 -18.01 14.23
C LYS A 590 17.07 -18.78 13.90
N TYR A 591 16.46 -18.46 12.77
CA TYR A 591 15.22 -19.11 12.31
C TYR A 591 15.51 -20.01 11.13
N TYR A 592 15.16 -21.27 11.27
CA TYR A 592 15.19 -22.27 10.20
C TYR A 592 13.74 -22.64 9.87
N LYS A 593 13.27 -22.24 8.72
CA LYS A 593 11.88 -22.44 8.31
C LYS A 593 11.84 -23.29 7.05
N HIS A 594 11.13 -24.39 7.11
CA HIS A 594 10.82 -25.23 5.98
C HIS A 594 9.32 -25.10 5.69
N ARG A 595 8.98 -25.00 4.43
CA ARG A 595 7.60 -24.97 3.98
C ARG A 595 7.45 -25.88 2.79
N ALA A 596 6.80 -27.01 2.99
CA ALA A 596 6.41 -27.90 1.91
C ALA A 596 4.92 -27.70 1.62
N SER A 597 4.54 -27.52 0.37
CA SER A 597 3.14 -27.37 0.00
C SER A 597 2.76 -28.34 -1.13
N ILE A 598 1.58 -28.93 -1.00
CA ILE A 598 0.95 -29.74 -2.03
C ILE A 598 -0.39 -29.11 -2.33
N GLY A 599 -0.73 -28.99 -3.61
CA GLY A 599 -1.97 -28.36 -4.02
C GLY A 599 -2.45 -28.85 -5.36
N VAL A 600 -3.74 -28.61 -5.59
CA VAL A 600 -4.40 -28.82 -6.87
C VAL A 600 -5.02 -27.52 -7.36
N ARG A 601 -5.01 -27.34 -8.67
CA ARG A 601 -5.59 -26.18 -9.33
C ARG A 601 -6.47 -26.62 -10.49
N TYR A 602 -7.57 -25.92 -10.64
CA TYR A 602 -8.45 -26.01 -11.81
C TYR A 602 -8.54 -24.62 -12.42
N ASN A 603 -8.24 -24.48 -13.70
CA ASN A 603 -8.12 -23.18 -14.34
C ASN A 603 -8.79 -23.16 -15.71
N THR A 604 -9.95 -22.50 -15.79
CA THR A 604 -10.65 -22.15 -17.02
C THR A 604 -10.82 -20.64 -17.11
N LYS A 605 -11.42 -20.16 -18.19
CA LYS A 605 -11.77 -18.72 -18.32
C LYS A 605 -12.82 -18.30 -17.28
N GLU A 606 -13.72 -19.18 -16.91
CA GLU A 606 -14.84 -18.92 -16.01
C GLU A 606 -14.51 -19.26 -14.56
N ILE A 607 -13.84 -20.38 -14.32
CA ILE A 607 -13.58 -20.89 -12.97
C ILE A 607 -12.08 -21.04 -12.74
N ARG A 608 -11.61 -20.47 -11.64
CA ARG A 608 -10.28 -20.70 -11.08
C ARG A 608 -10.43 -21.22 -9.65
N PHE A 609 -9.94 -22.40 -9.42
CA PHE A 609 -9.95 -23.03 -8.11
C PHE A 609 -8.54 -23.45 -7.74
N ASN A 610 -8.13 -23.14 -6.52
CA ASN A 610 -6.84 -23.54 -5.97
C ASN A 610 -7.04 -24.00 -4.52
N ALA A 611 -6.70 -25.23 -4.24
CA ALA A 611 -6.67 -25.76 -2.88
C ALA A 611 -5.27 -26.29 -2.58
N SER A 612 -4.70 -25.89 -1.46
CA SER A 612 -3.38 -26.32 -1.03
C SER A 612 -3.30 -26.50 0.48
N VAL A 613 -2.42 -27.38 0.88
CA VAL A 613 -2.04 -27.59 2.27
C VAL A 613 -0.55 -27.37 2.38
N GLU A 614 -0.16 -26.55 3.35
CA GLU A 614 1.24 -26.22 3.65
C GLU A 614 1.65 -26.85 4.97
N PHE A 615 2.76 -27.55 4.97
CA PHE A 615 3.43 -28.13 6.12
C PHE A 615 4.61 -27.25 6.49
N ASN A 616 4.63 -26.74 7.72
CA ASN A 616 5.53 -25.69 8.16
C ASN A 616 6.35 -26.12 9.40
N PRO A 617 7.34 -27.03 9.26
CA PRO A 617 8.30 -27.23 10.35
C PRO A 617 9.26 -26.04 10.49
N GLN A 618 9.43 -25.60 11.71
CA GLN A 618 10.28 -24.46 12.04
C GLN A 618 11.11 -24.77 13.28
N LYS A 619 12.40 -24.44 13.23
CA LYS A 619 13.29 -24.38 14.39
C LYS A 619 13.68 -22.92 14.61
N THR A 620 13.55 -22.44 15.84
CA THR A 620 14.03 -21.13 16.29
C THR A 620 15.02 -21.35 17.42
N VAL A 621 16.16 -20.69 17.34
CA VAL A 621 17.17 -20.65 18.40
C VAL A 621 17.31 -19.18 18.79
N LEU A 622 17.19 -18.91 20.09
CA LEU A 622 17.46 -17.63 20.72
C LEU A 622 18.64 -17.83 21.66
N ASP A 623 19.75 -17.15 21.38
CA ASP A 623 20.82 -16.94 22.33
C ASP A 623 20.56 -15.56 22.97
N TYR A 624 20.33 -15.52 24.27
CA TYR A 624 19.91 -14.33 25.02
C TYR A 624 20.77 -14.14 26.27
N THR A 625 21.34 -12.95 26.38
CA THR A 625 22.10 -12.53 27.53
C THR A 625 21.55 -11.23 28.08
N ARG A 626 21.27 -11.20 29.37
CA ARG A 626 20.94 -10.02 30.17
C ARG A 626 21.90 -10.05 31.37
N PRO A 627 22.96 -9.23 31.40
CA PRO A 627 24.13 -9.45 32.21
C PRO A 627 23.82 -9.73 33.68
N ALA A 628 22.98 -8.95 34.32
CA ALA A 628 22.68 -9.11 35.75
C ALA A 628 21.59 -10.16 36.07
N GLN A 629 20.94 -10.76 35.07
CA GLN A 629 19.73 -11.56 35.33
C GLN A 629 19.73 -12.95 34.66
N LEU A 630 20.10 -13.03 33.39
CA LEU A 630 19.86 -14.24 32.59
C LEU A 630 20.90 -14.37 31.47
N ASP A 631 21.49 -15.55 31.35
CA ASP A 631 22.22 -15.97 30.18
C ASP A 631 21.69 -17.34 29.74
N THR A 632 21.08 -17.41 28.57
CA THR A 632 20.36 -18.61 28.17
C THR A 632 20.28 -18.80 26.66
N THR A 633 20.26 -20.06 26.24
CA THR A 633 19.94 -20.45 24.87
C THR A 633 18.61 -21.23 24.84
N VAL A 634 17.63 -20.68 24.20
CA VAL A 634 16.32 -21.31 24.04
C VAL A 634 16.14 -21.83 22.62
N THR A 635 15.86 -23.11 22.49
CA THR A 635 15.51 -23.73 21.20
C THR A 635 14.05 -24.14 21.19
N ARG A 636 13.34 -23.72 20.15
CA ARG A 636 11.93 -24.06 19.97
C ARG A 636 11.70 -24.73 18.62
N HIS A 637 11.02 -25.86 18.65
CA HIS A 637 10.55 -26.57 17.46
C HIS A 637 9.04 -26.42 17.36
N VAL A 638 8.57 -26.05 16.18
CA VAL A 638 7.13 -25.87 15.92
C VAL A 638 6.79 -26.50 14.59
N PHE A 639 5.63 -27.15 14.55
CA PHE A 639 5.06 -27.69 13.34
C PHE A 639 3.58 -27.32 13.26
N TYR A 640 3.16 -26.78 12.13
CA TYR A 640 1.75 -26.50 11.86
C TYR A 640 1.40 -26.74 10.42
N VAL A 641 0.12 -27.03 10.18
CA VAL A 641 -0.45 -27.30 8.87
C VAL A 641 -1.41 -26.19 8.53
N SER A 642 -1.16 -25.49 7.42
CA SER A 642 -1.95 -24.34 6.98
C SER A 642 -2.74 -24.66 5.72
N PRO A 643 -4.08 -24.82 5.81
CA PRO A 643 -4.93 -24.93 4.64
C PRO A 643 -5.13 -23.59 3.95
N ARG A 644 -5.21 -23.61 2.63
CA ARG A 644 -5.60 -22.47 1.82
C ARG A 644 -6.51 -22.91 0.70
N VAL A 645 -7.61 -22.18 0.51
CA VAL A 645 -8.55 -22.43 -0.59
C VAL A 645 -8.86 -21.08 -1.25
N ARG A 646 -8.71 -21.01 -2.55
CA ARG A 646 -9.16 -19.89 -3.39
C ARG A 646 -10.12 -20.39 -4.44
N PHE A 647 -11.18 -19.63 -4.61
CA PHE A 647 -12.19 -19.88 -5.63
C PHE A 647 -12.53 -18.55 -6.30
N ARG A 648 -12.48 -18.52 -7.62
CA ARG A 648 -12.96 -17.40 -8.45
C ARG A 648 -13.93 -17.95 -9.48
N TYR A 649 -15.03 -17.25 -9.63
CA TYR A 649 -16.02 -17.51 -10.66
C TYR A 649 -16.31 -16.22 -11.42
N ASN A 650 -15.94 -16.19 -12.71
CA ASN A 650 -16.26 -15.13 -13.64
C ASN A 650 -17.60 -15.47 -14.31
N PHE A 651 -18.71 -14.89 -13.82
CA PHE A 651 -20.05 -15.14 -14.37
C PHE A 651 -20.34 -14.30 -15.60
N THR A 652 -19.58 -13.19 -15.82
CA THR A 652 -19.55 -12.40 -17.05
C THR A 652 -18.09 -11.99 -17.33
N GLN A 653 -17.85 -11.28 -18.43
CA GLN A 653 -16.52 -10.72 -18.73
C GLN A 653 -16.09 -9.65 -17.71
N THR A 654 -17.04 -9.02 -17.05
CA THR A 654 -16.85 -7.90 -16.12
C THR A 654 -17.33 -8.22 -14.71
N GLY A 655 -17.97 -9.38 -14.53
CA GLY A 655 -18.56 -9.82 -13.27
C GLY A 655 -17.87 -11.04 -12.70
N ARG A 656 -17.49 -10.98 -11.42
CA ARG A 656 -16.80 -12.09 -10.73
C ARG A 656 -17.12 -12.18 -9.24
N ILE A 657 -16.94 -13.37 -8.73
CA ILE A 657 -16.94 -13.69 -7.30
C ILE A 657 -15.59 -14.29 -6.95
N ASP A 658 -14.94 -13.76 -5.94
CA ASP A 658 -13.69 -14.27 -5.36
C ASP A 658 -13.93 -14.70 -3.92
N ILE A 659 -13.48 -15.91 -3.56
CA ILE A 659 -13.48 -16.40 -2.17
C ILE A 659 -12.06 -16.88 -1.85
N ASP A 660 -11.46 -16.36 -0.77
CA ASP A 660 -10.17 -16.79 -0.25
C ASP A 660 -10.29 -17.18 1.22
N TYR A 661 -9.94 -18.41 1.54
CA TYR A 661 -9.85 -18.90 2.91
C TYR A 661 -8.41 -19.29 3.21
N ARG A 662 -7.92 -18.88 4.39
CA ARG A 662 -6.59 -19.22 4.88
C ARG A 662 -6.59 -19.45 6.38
N GLY A 663 -6.01 -20.59 6.81
CA GLY A 663 -5.60 -20.83 8.18
C GLY A 663 -4.11 -20.59 8.37
N SER A 664 -3.72 -19.89 9.44
CA SER A 664 -2.30 -19.61 9.72
C SER A 664 -2.01 -19.53 11.22
N ALA A 665 -0.86 -20.06 11.62
CA ALA A 665 -0.36 -19.94 12.98
C ALA A 665 0.61 -18.75 13.09
N SER A 666 0.58 -18.04 14.25
CA SER A 666 1.57 -17.06 14.64
C SER A 666 2.20 -17.48 15.96
N GLN A 667 3.52 -17.39 16.03
CA GLN A 667 4.29 -17.72 17.22
C GLN A 667 4.41 -16.50 18.13
N PRO A 668 4.44 -16.66 19.48
CA PRO A 668 4.85 -15.60 20.37
C PRO A 668 6.29 -15.14 20.04
N SER A 669 6.62 -13.90 20.36
CA SER A 669 8.01 -13.46 20.37
C SER A 669 8.83 -14.35 21.30
N MET A 670 10.07 -14.65 20.94
CA MET A 670 10.93 -15.46 21.80
C MET A 670 11.28 -14.71 23.10
N THR A 671 11.36 -13.38 23.05
CA THR A 671 11.57 -12.54 24.24
C THR A 671 10.38 -12.57 25.19
N ASP A 672 9.16 -12.59 24.67
CA ASP A 672 7.94 -12.70 25.48
C ASP A 672 7.87 -14.02 26.27
N LEU A 673 8.63 -15.03 25.82
CA LEU A 673 8.72 -16.34 26.49
C LEU A 673 9.77 -16.39 27.60
N LEU A 674 10.57 -15.34 27.77
CA LEU A 674 11.55 -15.26 28.86
C LEU A 674 10.88 -14.66 30.09
N ASP A 675 11.19 -15.20 31.27
CA ASP A 675 10.71 -14.64 32.54
C ASP A 675 11.60 -13.48 32.99
N ILE A 676 11.46 -12.37 32.29
CA ILE A 676 12.23 -11.14 32.51
C ILE A 676 11.30 -9.96 32.73
N THR A 677 11.79 -8.97 33.49
CA THR A 677 11.13 -7.69 33.70
C THR A 677 11.97 -6.58 33.10
N ASP A 678 11.36 -5.74 32.26
CA ASP A 678 11.97 -4.49 31.79
C ASP A 678 11.25 -3.32 32.47
N ASP A 679 11.98 -2.62 33.32
CA ASP A 679 11.57 -1.45 34.10
C ASP A 679 12.40 -0.20 33.74
N SER A 680 13.01 -0.21 32.57
CA SER A 680 13.75 0.94 32.02
C SER A 680 12.86 2.20 31.84
N ASP A 681 11.56 2.04 31.69
CA ASP A 681 10.56 3.09 31.83
C ASP A 681 9.78 2.83 33.14
N PRO A 682 10.02 3.62 34.21
CA PRO A 682 9.39 3.39 35.50
C PRO A 682 7.86 3.46 35.50
N LEU A 683 7.25 4.18 34.53
CA LEU A 683 5.81 4.28 34.40
C LEU A 683 5.19 3.16 33.56
N ASN A 684 6.00 2.42 32.79
CA ASN A 684 5.56 1.37 31.88
C ASN A 684 6.46 0.14 31.96
N ILE A 685 6.18 -0.73 32.90
CA ILE A 685 6.95 -1.96 33.15
C ILE A 685 6.42 -3.08 32.24
N SER A 686 7.31 -3.85 31.62
CA SER A 686 6.92 -5.02 30.86
C SER A 686 7.51 -6.31 31.46
N LYS A 687 6.72 -7.40 31.41
CA LYS A 687 7.12 -8.73 31.88
C LYS A 687 6.86 -9.76 30.80
N GLY A 688 7.79 -10.73 30.65
CA GLY A 688 7.57 -11.87 29.79
C GLY A 688 6.67 -12.95 30.40
N ASN A 689 6.27 -13.95 29.59
CA ASN A 689 5.46 -15.08 30.00
C ASN A 689 5.88 -16.36 29.28
N PRO A 690 6.60 -17.27 29.95
CA PRO A 690 7.06 -18.53 29.36
C PRO A 690 5.95 -19.48 28.91
N ASN A 691 4.71 -19.28 29.39
CA ASN A 691 3.58 -20.16 29.15
C ASN A 691 2.78 -19.81 27.88
N LEU A 692 3.26 -18.87 27.08
CA LEU A 692 2.55 -18.46 25.85
C LEU A 692 2.50 -19.58 24.82
N LYS A 693 1.28 -19.76 24.29
CA LYS A 693 0.97 -20.69 23.22
C LYS A 693 0.89 -19.96 21.87
N PRO A 694 1.16 -20.63 20.76
CA PRO A 694 0.90 -20.07 19.42
C PRO A 694 -0.56 -19.69 19.25
N SER A 695 -0.82 -18.61 18.53
CA SER A 695 -2.15 -18.23 18.07
C SER A 695 -2.45 -18.85 16.72
N TRP A 696 -3.74 -19.10 16.46
CA TRP A 696 -4.23 -19.60 15.18
C TRP A 696 -5.30 -18.66 14.64
N THR A 697 -5.08 -18.16 13.41
CA THR A 697 -6.02 -17.25 12.75
C THR A 697 -6.66 -17.91 11.54
N ASN A 698 -7.98 -17.96 11.51
CA ASN A 698 -8.80 -18.23 10.34
C ASN A 698 -9.19 -16.91 9.69
N SER A 699 -8.93 -16.77 8.39
CA SER A 699 -9.30 -15.61 7.59
C SER A 699 -10.12 -16.05 6.39
N LEU A 700 -11.31 -15.47 6.25
CA LEU A 700 -12.19 -15.65 5.10
C LEU A 700 -12.43 -14.29 4.45
N ARG A 701 -12.22 -14.20 3.16
CA ARG A 701 -12.59 -13.05 2.34
C ARG A 701 -13.49 -13.51 1.22
N ALA A 702 -14.63 -12.85 1.06
CA ALA A 702 -15.51 -13.00 -0.08
C ALA A 702 -15.67 -11.64 -0.76
N MET A 703 -15.57 -11.60 -2.08
CA MET A 703 -15.70 -10.37 -2.87
C MET A 703 -16.57 -10.65 -4.09
N PHE A 704 -17.54 -9.78 -4.30
CA PHE A 704 -18.33 -9.67 -5.51
C PHE A 704 -17.94 -8.40 -6.24
N ASN A 705 -17.73 -8.48 -7.53
CA ASN A 705 -17.45 -7.33 -8.39
C ASN A 705 -18.22 -7.51 -9.69
N ASN A 706 -18.92 -6.47 -10.13
CA ASN A 706 -19.59 -6.43 -11.41
C ASN A 706 -19.57 -5.02 -11.98
N TYR A 707 -19.22 -4.88 -13.26
CA TYR A 707 -19.24 -3.63 -13.97
C TYR A 707 -20.03 -3.76 -15.26
N ASN A 708 -20.94 -2.82 -15.52
CA ASN A 708 -21.68 -2.72 -16.76
C ASN A 708 -21.17 -1.47 -17.52
N PRO A 709 -20.40 -1.64 -18.61
CA PRO A 709 -19.83 -0.52 -19.35
C PRO A 709 -20.89 0.35 -20.03
N ASP A 710 -21.98 -0.25 -20.53
CA ASP A 710 -23.03 0.48 -21.25
C ASP A 710 -23.77 1.47 -20.33
N ARG A 711 -23.98 1.08 -19.08
CA ARG A 711 -24.59 1.90 -18.04
C ARG A 711 -23.58 2.71 -17.24
N GLN A 712 -22.27 2.51 -17.47
CA GLN A 712 -21.20 3.01 -16.59
C GLN A 712 -21.50 2.74 -15.11
N GLN A 713 -22.01 1.55 -14.84
CA GLN A 713 -22.47 1.14 -13.52
C GLN A 713 -21.56 0.06 -12.97
N GLY A 714 -20.99 0.32 -11.80
CA GLY A 714 -20.14 -0.62 -11.09
C GLY A 714 -20.71 -0.92 -9.71
N MET A 715 -20.56 -2.15 -9.28
CA MET A 715 -20.87 -2.60 -7.93
C MET A 715 -19.77 -3.51 -7.42
N MET A 716 -19.24 -3.18 -6.26
CA MET A 716 -18.32 -4.04 -5.51
C MET A 716 -18.86 -4.24 -4.09
N ALA A 717 -18.86 -5.47 -3.62
CA ALA A 717 -19.12 -5.80 -2.24
C ALA A 717 -18.06 -6.78 -1.76
N ALA A 718 -17.42 -6.50 -0.63
CA ALA A 718 -16.43 -7.40 -0.04
C ALA A 718 -16.71 -7.57 1.45
N ILE A 719 -16.54 -8.80 1.94
CA ILE A 719 -16.61 -9.11 3.36
C ILE A 719 -15.30 -9.82 3.72
N THR A 720 -14.65 -9.36 4.76
CA THR A 720 -13.48 -10.00 5.36
C THR A 720 -13.79 -10.34 6.81
N ALA A 721 -13.70 -11.60 7.17
CA ALA A 721 -13.86 -12.08 8.54
C ALA A 721 -12.56 -12.73 9.01
N LYS A 722 -12.14 -12.41 10.22
CA LYS A 722 -10.98 -13.03 10.90
C LYS A 722 -11.38 -13.46 12.28
N GLN A 723 -10.90 -14.62 12.70
CA GLN A 723 -11.09 -15.16 14.03
C GLN A 723 -9.76 -15.72 14.51
N THR A 724 -9.29 -15.28 15.68
CA THR A 724 -8.02 -15.72 16.26
C THR A 724 -8.29 -16.52 17.54
N SER A 725 -7.83 -17.75 17.55
CA SER A 725 -7.80 -18.60 18.76
C SER A 725 -6.43 -18.46 19.44
N ASN A 726 -6.42 -18.47 20.78
CA ASN A 726 -5.23 -18.23 21.58
C ASN A 726 -4.51 -16.92 21.18
N SER A 727 -5.25 -15.85 20.92
CA SER A 727 -4.66 -14.53 20.65
C SER A 727 -3.75 -14.11 21.79
N ILE A 728 -2.62 -13.49 21.48
CA ILE A 728 -1.71 -12.97 22.48
C ILE A 728 -2.09 -11.51 22.72
N SER A 729 -2.60 -11.23 23.89
CA SER A 729 -3.01 -9.89 24.34
C SER A 729 -2.22 -9.49 25.58
N ASN A 730 -1.97 -8.21 25.72
CA ASN A 730 -1.30 -7.65 26.90
C ASN A 730 -2.28 -7.57 28.08
N ALA A 731 -1.98 -8.31 29.14
CA ALA A 731 -2.65 -8.14 30.42
C ALA A 731 -2.00 -6.97 31.14
N MET A 732 -2.78 -5.93 31.47
CA MET A 732 -2.33 -4.71 32.11
C MET A 732 -2.78 -4.70 33.58
N ILE A 733 -1.83 -4.38 34.46
CA ILE A 733 -2.07 -4.02 35.87
C ILE A 733 -1.74 -2.55 35.99
N TYR A 734 -2.69 -1.75 36.47
CA TYR A 734 -2.53 -0.32 36.71
C TYR A 734 -2.43 -0.05 38.23
N ASP A 735 -1.40 0.62 38.67
CA ASP A 735 -1.24 1.05 40.04
C ASP A 735 -1.88 2.44 40.24
N GLU A 736 -2.89 2.49 41.09
CA GLU A 736 -3.70 3.70 41.31
C GLU A 736 -2.92 4.81 42.07
N ALA A 737 -1.89 4.43 42.87
CA ALA A 737 -1.14 5.40 43.64
C ALA A 737 -0.01 6.07 42.85
N THR A 738 0.64 5.32 41.97
CA THR A 738 1.80 5.77 41.19
C THR A 738 1.50 6.04 39.74
N GLY A 739 0.37 5.50 39.22
CA GLY A 739 0.04 5.53 37.80
C GLY A 739 0.88 4.59 36.94
N VAL A 740 1.66 3.70 37.57
CA VAL A 740 2.52 2.72 36.88
C VAL A 740 1.69 1.65 36.21
N ARG A 741 2.04 1.30 34.98
CA ARG A 741 1.41 0.25 34.19
C ARG A 741 2.35 -0.94 34.06
N THR A 742 1.95 -2.10 34.55
CA THR A 742 2.67 -3.35 34.33
C THR A 742 1.95 -4.19 33.30
N VAL A 743 2.65 -4.56 32.23
CA VAL A 743 2.09 -5.27 31.08
C VAL A 743 2.73 -6.65 30.95
N THR A 744 1.89 -7.70 30.82
CA THR A 744 2.35 -9.09 30.62
C THR A 744 1.57 -9.73 29.48
N PRO A 745 2.20 -10.30 28.44
CA PRO A 745 1.51 -10.98 27.38
C PRO A 745 0.82 -12.26 27.87
N ARG A 746 -0.44 -12.47 27.52
CA ARG A 746 -1.24 -13.67 27.85
C ARG A 746 -2.06 -14.12 26.66
N ASN A 747 -2.29 -15.44 26.56
CA ASN A 747 -3.22 -15.97 25.58
C ASN A 747 -4.66 -15.75 26.05
N ILE A 748 -5.51 -15.31 25.11
CA ILE A 748 -6.93 -15.10 25.31
C ILE A 748 -7.71 -15.55 24.07
N ASN A 749 -8.94 -16.03 24.26
CA ASN A 749 -9.87 -16.35 23.19
C ASN A 749 -10.98 -15.30 23.11
N GLY A 750 -11.62 -15.22 21.96
CA GLY A 750 -12.74 -14.30 21.73
C GLY A 750 -12.40 -13.16 20.77
N GLU A 751 -11.14 -13.05 20.32
CA GLU A 751 -10.75 -12.05 19.31
C GLU A 751 -11.31 -12.42 17.93
N TRP A 752 -12.10 -11.54 17.35
CA TRP A 752 -12.55 -11.65 15.97
C TRP A 752 -12.84 -10.28 15.37
N SER A 753 -12.78 -10.19 14.07
CA SER A 753 -13.13 -8.97 13.34
C SER A 753 -13.90 -9.31 12.08
N ALA A 754 -14.81 -8.41 11.72
CA ALA A 754 -15.53 -8.44 10.46
C ALA A 754 -15.47 -7.04 9.83
N ARG A 755 -15.17 -7.00 8.53
CA ARG A 755 -15.16 -5.77 7.75
C ARG A 755 -15.97 -5.99 6.48
N GLY A 756 -16.85 -5.04 6.21
CA GLY A 756 -17.63 -4.94 4.97
C GLY A 756 -17.23 -3.69 4.21
N ASP A 757 -16.95 -3.85 2.93
CA ASP A 757 -16.70 -2.74 1.99
C ASP A 757 -17.75 -2.84 0.88
N PHE A 758 -18.46 -1.75 0.61
CA PHE A 758 -19.43 -1.66 -0.47
C PHE A 758 -19.16 -0.42 -1.30
N MET A 759 -19.11 -0.59 -2.60
CA MET A 759 -18.98 0.50 -3.55
C MET A 759 -20.03 0.34 -4.64
N PHE A 760 -20.65 1.44 -4.97
CA PHE A 760 -21.57 1.53 -6.09
C PHE A 760 -21.33 2.83 -6.83
N ASN A 761 -21.19 2.75 -8.15
CA ASN A 761 -21.12 3.91 -9.02
C ASN A 761 -22.06 3.74 -10.21
N THR A 762 -22.64 4.82 -10.67
CA THR A 762 -23.53 4.84 -11.82
C THR A 762 -23.54 6.19 -12.51
N GLY A 763 -23.55 6.16 -13.84
CA GLY A 763 -23.80 7.34 -14.66
C GLY A 763 -25.30 7.59 -14.80
N LEU A 764 -25.73 8.85 -14.66
CA LEU A 764 -27.12 9.29 -14.82
C LEU A 764 -27.28 10.12 -16.09
N GLY A 765 -28.48 10.03 -16.70
CA GLY A 765 -28.85 10.69 -17.98
C GLY A 765 -28.41 9.88 -19.19
N GLU A 766 -28.94 10.23 -20.37
CA GLU A 766 -28.62 9.55 -21.65
C GLU A 766 -27.13 9.70 -22.00
N GLU A 767 -26.56 10.87 -21.81
CA GLU A 767 -25.15 11.17 -22.03
C GLU A 767 -24.25 10.85 -20.81
N LYS A 768 -24.84 10.35 -19.69
CA LYS A 768 -24.14 10.02 -18.43
C LYS A 768 -23.27 11.18 -17.92
N THR A 769 -23.81 12.39 -18.02
CA THR A 769 -23.16 13.63 -17.61
C THR A 769 -22.95 13.72 -16.10
N PHE A 770 -23.82 13.05 -15.33
CA PHE A 770 -23.69 12.96 -13.88
C PHE A 770 -23.25 11.57 -13.47
N THR A 771 -22.31 11.50 -12.56
CA THR A 771 -21.88 10.23 -11.94
C THR A 771 -22.13 10.31 -10.45
N ILE A 772 -22.81 9.30 -9.91
CA ILE A 772 -22.94 9.10 -8.47
C ILE A 772 -22.03 7.95 -8.10
N SER A 773 -21.13 8.21 -7.16
CA SER A 773 -20.27 7.17 -6.58
C SER A 773 -20.49 7.15 -5.08
N THR A 774 -20.75 5.98 -4.52
CA THR A 774 -20.85 5.77 -3.07
C THR A 774 -19.81 4.75 -2.64
N PHE A 775 -19.14 5.04 -1.56
CA PHE A 775 -18.28 4.09 -0.87
C PHE A 775 -18.71 3.99 0.58
N THR A 776 -18.98 2.78 1.03
CA THR A 776 -19.37 2.50 2.42
C THR A 776 -18.43 1.45 2.99
N ASN A 777 -17.85 1.75 4.13
CA ASN A 777 -17.00 0.86 4.87
C ASN A 777 -17.60 0.69 6.29
N ALA A 778 -17.76 -0.56 6.70
CA ALA A 778 -18.17 -0.89 8.06
C ALA A 778 -17.21 -1.93 8.62
N SER A 779 -16.72 -1.70 9.83
CA SER A 779 -15.85 -2.67 10.51
C SER A 779 -16.28 -2.84 11.95
N TYR A 780 -16.21 -4.06 12.40
CA TYR A 780 -16.40 -4.43 13.79
C TYR A 780 -15.22 -5.27 14.26
N ASN A 781 -14.61 -4.85 15.36
CA ASN A 781 -13.49 -5.55 15.99
C ASN A 781 -13.89 -5.89 17.43
N ASN A 782 -13.90 -7.17 17.77
CA ASN A 782 -14.02 -7.64 19.12
C ASN A 782 -12.62 -7.92 19.66
N ASN A 783 -12.06 -6.92 20.33
CA ASN A 783 -10.78 -7.04 21.00
C ASN A 783 -11.01 -7.46 22.45
N VAL A 784 -10.25 -8.42 22.92
CA VAL A 784 -10.34 -8.94 24.27
C VAL A 784 -8.98 -8.77 24.96
N GLY A 785 -9.01 -8.42 26.23
CA GLY A 785 -7.82 -8.19 27.04
C GLY A 785 -8.10 -8.36 28.53
N TYR A 786 -7.04 -8.34 29.31
CA TYR A 786 -7.12 -8.35 30.77
C TYR A 786 -6.66 -6.99 31.29
N VAL A 787 -7.48 -6.38 32.13
CA VAL A 787 -7.12 -5.15 32.86
C VAL A 787 -7.47 -5.36 34.31
N SER A 788 -6.55 -5.02 35.19
CA SER A 788 -6.77 -5.00 36.62
C SER A 788 -6.12 -3.76 37.25
N THR A 789 -6.60 -3.34 38.41
CA THR A 789 -6.01 -2.28 39.18
C THR A 789 -5.37 -2.85 40.45
N SER A 790 -4.29 -2.26 40.91
CA SER A 790 -3.72 -2.49 42.25
C SER A 790 -3.80 -1.19 43.04
N ASN A 791 -4.17 -1.30 44.31
CA ASN A 791 -4.07 -0.21 45.28
C ASN A 791 -2.82 -0.33 46.11
N ALA A 792 -2.46 0.71 46.86
CA ALA A 792 -1.25 0.76 47.71
C ALA A 792 -1.12 -0.39 48.74
N ALA A 793 -2.19 -1.17 48.96
CA ALA A 793 -2.20 -2.36 49.83
C ALA A 793 -1.86 -3.67 49.11
N GLY A 794 -1.53 -3.64 47.80
CA GLY A 794 -1.11 -4.81 47.04
C GLY A 794 -2.23 -5.81 46.70
N SER A 795 -3.48 -5.51 46.97
CA SER A 795 -4.61 -6.39 46.60
C SER A 795 -5.00 -6.14 45.15
N GLN A 796 -4.85 -7.15 44.28
CA GLN A 796 -5.41 -7.13 42.93
C GLN A 796 -6.93 -7.26 42.97
N LYS A 797 -7.63 -6.38 42.32
CA LYS A 797 -9.09 -6.47 42.05
C LYS A 797 -9.36 -6.98 40.65
#